data_b5e7e8cbc797158ab7faace9d8a69672
#
_entry.id   b5e7e8cbc797158ab7faace9d8a69672
#
_cell.length_a   1.000
_cell.length_b   1.000
_cell.length_c   1.000
_cell.angle_alpha   90.00
_cell.angle_beta   90.00
_cell.angle_gamma   90.00
#
_symmetry.space_group_name_H-M   'P 1'
#
loop_
_entity.id
_entity.type
_entity.pdbx_description
1 polymer ?
#
loop_
_entity_poly.entity_id
_entity_poly.type
_entity_poly.pdbx_seq_one_letter_code
_entity_poly.pdbx_strand_id
1 'polypeptide(L)'
;MTPEDALQKYFGMPSFRKPQSDIIRAVLDKKDTLVVMPTGGGKSLCFQLPALLLPGVTLVVSPLIALMKDQVDALQARGLPAGLLNSSQTLEQQRETLEAIRQRTLKLVYIAPERFRSQSFVNALPRDAISLFAIDEAHCLSQWGHDFRPDYMRLGEARKAIGNPPCIALTATATPDVQIDIKHCLEMKQPAEFVAGFARTNLSFRVRQTNSDHEKLQALQTLIKQHTTGIIYCATRKSVDAVAAKIEHLSNAVIRYHDGLSDAERSAAQERFMGRDANIVVATNAFGMGIDRADIRFVCHYEMPGSVEAYYQEGGRAGRDGAPSVCEMLFSYADKRVQDFFIEGANPGKALIAEIFDVLCAESDAQHEVRLPVDELCNRVGRKVNPMAVSTAISVLARQGWIERFDIPGKRLKGTRIKQLGLSGSDLPIDGKALALKAERDSERLKTVINFSYAQSCRQKWILDYFGECNGENCKRCDNCQQAKNRAARTPSKDEFTLVQKALSGVARMSRRLGPDDWMPRFGKRKIIQCLMGSQSAAIRDSGLDQLSTHGILKREGSAYVEALFECLEGAGLLQVEVDGNYPLLKLTATGARVMQGVDTIDLELPERTAGTFSQKSANPPSSTPKNGPPGGILDRRLYGILVGLRAKMAAQTGKPAFTVFSNSVLVELANKKPRTEQDALEIKGIGPAKVKSVLPQFLSAIEENL
;
A
#
# COMPACT_ATOMS: atom_id res chain seq x y z
N MET A 1 43.53 -15.72 4.49
CA MET A 1 42.97 -14.36 4.68
C MET A 1 41.75 -14.48 5.56
N THR A 2 41.71 -13.77 6.66
CA THR A 2 40.53 -13.74 7.54
C THR A 2 39.37 -12.94 6.91
N PRO A 3 38.12 -13.15 7.33
CA PRO A 3 37.00 -12.33 6.87
C PRO A 3 37.23 -10.84 7.15
N GLU A 4 37.85 -10.50 8.27
CA GLU A 4 38.17 -9.11 8.67
C GLU A 4 39.20 -8.49 7.73
N ASP A 5 40.26 -9.23 7.37
CA ASP A 5 41.26 -8.77 6.38
C ASP A 5 40.64 -8.58 5.01
N ALA A 6 39.72 -9.46 4.59
CA ALA A 6 39.03 -9.37 3.33
C ALA A 6 38.06 -8.16 3.30
N LEU A 7 37.38 -7.87 4.41
CA LEU A 7 36.51 -6.73 4.57
C LEU A 7 37.30 -5.42 4.36
N GLN A 8 38.44 -5.27 5.03
CA GLN A 8 39.28 -4.09 4.91
C GLN A 8 39.86 -3.98 3.49
N LYS A 9 40.38 -5.08 2.94
CA LYS A 9 41.08 -5.09 1.64
C LYS A 9 40.15 -4.79 0.47
N TYR A 10 38.97 -5.43 0.42
CA TYR A 10 38.10 -5.38 -0.77
C TYR A 10 36.96 -4.36 -0.64
N PHE A 11 36.55 -4.04 0.58
CA PHE A 11 35.42 -3.13 0.82
C PHE A 11 35.81 -1.86 1.55
N GLY A 12 37.05 -1.75 2.10
CA GLY A 12 37.52 -0.55 2.80
C GLY A 12 36.81 -0.30 4.13
N MET A 13 36.17 -1.32 4.70
CA MET A 13 35.40 -1.20 5.95
C MET A 13 36.23 -1.73 7.13
N PRO A 14 36.28 -1.00 8.26
CA PRO A 14 37.12 -1.36 9.41
C PRO A 14 36.52 -2.49 10.27
N SER A 15 35.21 -2.71 10.23
CA SER A 15 34.52 -3.72 11.04
C SER A 15 33.18 -4.12 10.47
N PHE A 16 32.74 -5.33 10.81
CA PHE A 16 31.40 -5.82 10.51
C PHE A 16 30.33 -5.13 11.37
N ARG A 17 29.13 -4.98 10.81
CA ARG A 17 27.92 -4.69 11.60
C ARG A 17 27.37 -6.00 12.16
N LYS A 18 26.75 -5.96 13.34
CA LYS A 18 25.98 -7.12 13.84
C LYS A 18 24.78 -7.37 12.92
N PRO A 19 24.44 -8.64 12.53
CA PRO A 19 25.14 -9.91 12.77
C PRO A 19 26.04 -10.37 11.59
N GLN A 20 26.55 -9.47 10.72
CA GLN A 20 27.27 -9.82 9.48
C GLN A 20 28.41 -10.82 9.69
N SER A 21 29.22 -10.63 10.74
CA SER A 21 30.34 -11.54 11.04
C SER A 21 29.89 -12.99 11.25
N ASP A 22 28.81 -13.18 12.02
CA ASP A 22 28.31 -14.52 12.34
C ASP A 22 27.67 -15.18 11.10
N ILE A 23 26.96 -14.40 10.27
CA ILE A 23 26.42 -14.86 8.99
C ILE A 23 27.54 -15.31 8.05
N ILE A 24 28.57 -14.49 7.88
CA ILE A 24 29.71 -14.79 7.01
C ILE A 24 30.43 -16.05 7.46
N ARG A 25 30.63 -16.23 8.77
CA ARG A 25 31.25 -17.46 9.33
C ARG A 25 30.39 -18.69 9.04
N ALA A 26 29.07 -18.62 9.25
CA ALA A 26 28.16 -19.73 8.94
C ALA A 26 28.24 -20.14 7.46
N VAL A 27 28.31 -19.16 6.55
CA VAL A 27 28.45 -19.41 5.10
C VAL A 27 29.82 -20.06 4.78
N LEU A 28 30.90 -19.58 5.37
CA LEU A 28 32.23 -20.13 5.18
C LEU A 28 32.35 -21.56 5.77
N ASP A 29 31.60 -21.85 6.85
CA ASP A 29 31.44 -23.20 7.42
C ASP A 29 30.54 -24.11 6.54
N LYS A 30 30.13 -23.66 5.37
CA LYS A 30 29.25 -24.36 4.40
C LYS A 30 27.88 -24.74 4.97
N LYS A 31 27.35 -23.99 5.93
CA LYS A 31 25.99 -24.14 6.45
C LYS A 31 24.98 -23.45 5.55
N ASP A 32 23.86 -24.10 5.31
CA ASP A 32 22.71 -23.40 4.77
C ASP A 32 22.32 -22.26 5.71
N THR A 33 22.04 -21.08 5.18
CA THR A 33 21.89 -19.87 6.00
C THR A 33 20.66 -19.07 5.55
N LEU A 34 19.74 -18.80 6.47
CA LEU A 34 18.61 -17.90 6.26
C LEU A 34 18.89 -16.56 6.95
N VAL A 35 18.81 -15.49 6.18
CA VAL A 35 19.11 -14.13 6.66
C VAL A 35 17.91 -13.22 6.43
N VAL A 36 17.31 -12.76 7.51
CA VAL A 36 16.23 -11.76 7.48
C VAL A 36 16.74 -10.51 8.17
N MET A 37 17.10 -9.51 7.36
CA MET A 37 17.68 -8.24 7.81
C MET A 37 17.10 -7.07 7.04
N PRO A 38 16.90 -5.89 7.65
CA PRO A 38 16.29 -4.74 7.01
C PRO A 38 17.07 -4.24 5.80
N THR A 39 16.40 -3.44 4.97
CA THR A 39 17.04 -2.68 3.89
C THR A 39 18.12 -1.76 4.48
N GLY A 40 19.29 -1.70 3.84
CA GLY A 40 20.44 -0.94 4.38
C GLY A 40 21.25 -1.66 5.46
N GLY A 41 20.86 -2.87 5.88
CA GLY A 41 21.61 -3.70 6.82
C GLY A 41 22.90 -4.31 6.27
N GLY A 42 23.17 -4.15 4.96
CA GLY A 42 24.36 -4.69 4.30
C GLY A 42 24.26 -6.17 3.98
N LYS A 43 23.07 -6.66 3.60
CA LYS A 43 22.82 -8.05 3.19
C LYS A 43 23.76 -8.54 2.10
N SER A 44 24.03 -7.72 1.08
CA SER A 44 24.88 -8.10 -0.05
C SER A 44 26.29 -8.50 0.37
N LEU A 45 26.86 -7.86 1.39
CA LEU A 45 28.16 -8.20 1.93
C LEU A 45 28.21 -9.63 2.47
N CYS A 46 27.09 -10.15 3.00
CA CYS A 46 27.00 -11.47 3.60
C CYS A 46 27.21 -12.63 2.61
N PHE A 47 27.06 -12.38 1.31
CA PHE A 47 27.44 -13.37 0.28
C PHE A 47 28.60 -12.90 -0.61
N GLN A 48 28.77 -11.58 -0.81
CA GLN A 48 29.86 -11.05 -1.63
C GLN A 48 31.24 -11.32 -1.02
N LEU A 49 31.39 -11.12 0.29
CA LEU A 49 32.66 -11.35 0.95
C LEU A 49 33.02 -12.86 1.02
N PRO A 50 32.12 -13.77 1.42
CA PRO A 50 32.38 -15.20 1.31
C PRO A 50 32.75 -15.67 -0.09
N ALA A 51 32.10 -15.12 -1.14
CA ALA A 51 32.41 -15.46 -2.52
C ALA A 51 33.89 -15.24 -2.89
N LEU A 52 34.52 -14.21 -2.33
CA LEU A 52 35.93 -13.91 -2.56
C LEU A 52 36.87 -14.88 -1.82
N LEU A 53 36.43 -15.47 -0.70
CA LEU A 53 37.21 -16.39 0.13
C LEU A 53 37.02 -17.85 -0.28
N LEU A 54 35.88 -18.19 -0.86
CA LEU A 54 35.57 -19.55 -1.31
C LEU A 54 36.33 -19.91 -2.61
N PRO A 55 36.68 -21.21 -2.80
CA PRO A 55 37.53 -21.63 -3.92
C PRO A 55 36.85 -21.53 -5.27
N GLY A 56 35.53 -21.68 -5.36
CA GLY A 56 34.75 -21.66 -6.60
C GLY A 56 33.99 -20.36 -6.80
N VAL A 57 32.92 -20.44 -7.61
CA VAL A 57 32.06 -19.34 -8.00
C VAL A 57 30.80 -19.32 -7.13
N THR A 58 30.36 -18.16 -6.76
CA THR A 58 29.05 -17.93 -6.12
C THR A 58 28.04 -17.53 -7.19
N LEU A 59 26.97 -18.31 -7.32
CA LEU A 59 25.82 -17.94 -8.16
C LEU A 59 24.85 -17.13 -7.30
N VAL A 60 24.49 -15.92 -7.77
CA VAL A 60 23.60 -15.01 -7.08
C VAL A 60 22.32 -14.87 -7.89
N VAL A 61 21.19 -15.34 -7.36
CA VAL A 61 19.87 -15.14 -7.97
C VAL A 61 19.28 -13.86 -7.44
N SER A 62 18.87 -12.96 -8.36
CA SER A 62 18.22 -11.69 -8.01
C SER A 62 17.03 -11.42 -8.95
N PRO A 63 15.94 -10.79 -8.47
CA PRO A 63 14.70 -10.67 -9.24
C PRO A 63 14.72 -9.58 -10.30
N LEU A 64 15.73 -8.71 -10.33
CA LEU A 64 15.77 -7.52 -11.18
C LEU A 64 17.08 -7.39 -11.95
N ILE A 65 16.95 -7.35 -13.28
CA ILE A 65 18.09 -7.19 -14.20
C ILE A 65 18.86 -5.88 -13.95
N ALA A 66 18.15 -4.77 -13.71
CA ALA A 66 18.79 -3.49 -13.42
C ALA A 66 19.64 -3.54 -12.14
N LEU A 67 19.08 -4.10 -11.06
CA LEU A 67 19.81 -4.25 -9.78
C LEU A 67 21.05 -5.16 -9.94
N MET A 68 20.91 -6.26 -10.70
CA MET A 68 22.04 -7.15 -10.98
C MET A 68 23.16 -6.41 -11.70
N LYS A 69 22.82 -5.58 -12.70
CA LYS A 69 23.80 -4.79 -13.43
C LYS A 69 24.52 -3.81 -12.50
N ASP A 70 23.77 -3.04 -11.73
CA ASP A 70 24.34 -2.07 -10.76
C ASP A 70 25.30 -2.75 -9.76
N GLN A 71 24.92 -3.95 -9.26
CA GLN A 71 25.78 -4.73 -8.35
C GLN A 71 27.05 -5.23 -9.05
N VAL A 72 26.95 -5.72 -10.28
CA VAL A 72 28.11 -6.19 -11.05
C VAL A 72 29.03 -5.01 -11.39
N ASP A 73 28.50 -3.90 -11.88
CA ASP A 73 29.27 -2.71 -12.21
C ASP A 73 30.02 -2.18 -10.97
N ALA A 74 29.37 -2.14 -9.81
CA ALA A 74 29.97 -1.69 -8.56
C ALA A 74 31.09 -2.64 -8.06
N LEU A 75 30.95 -3.95 -8.28
CA LEU A 75 31.99 -4.93 -7.95
C LEU A 75 33.19 -4.83 -8.92
N GLN A 76 32.93 -4.72 -10.22
CA GLN A 76 33.96 -4.56 -11.23
C GLN A 76 34.76 -3.26 -11.07
N ALA A 77 34.08 -2.16 -10.70
CA ALA A 77 34.74 -0.90 -10.39
C ALA A 77 35.72 -0.98 -9.21
N ARG A 78 35.53 -2.01 -8.32
CA ARG A 78 36.49 -2.34 -7.24
C ARG A 78 37.53 -3.39 -7.64
N GLY A 79 37.58 -3.77 -8.92
CA GLY A 79 38.48 -4.79 -9.41
C GLY A 79 38.09 -6.23 -9.01
N LEU A 80 36.83 -6.46 -8.60
CA LEU A 80 36.35 -7.77 -8.20
C LEU A 80 35.74 -8.51 -9.40
N PRO A 81 36.08 -9.82 -9.59
CA PRO A 81 35.65 -10.57 -10.78
C PRO A 81 34.17 -11.00 -10.63
N ALA A 82 33.29 -10.19 -11.16
CA ALA A 82 31.84 -10.39 -11.20
C ALA A 82 31.31 -10.44 -12.64
N GLY A 83 30.29 -11.27 -12.87
CA GLY A 83 29.63 -11.43 -14.17
C GLY A 83 28.12 -11.45 -14.05
N LEU A 84 27.44 -11.41 -15.19
CA LEU A 84 25.98 -11.35 -15.33
C LEU A 84 25.50 -12.43 -16.29
N LEU A 85 24.35 -13.07 -16.02
CA LEU A 85 23.66 -14.01 -16.90
C LEU A 85 22.15 -13.71 -16.90
N ASN A 86 21.67 -12.99 -17.92
CA ASN A 86 20.25 -12.64 -18.07
C ASN A 86 19.82 -12.66 -19.56
N SER A 87 18.57 -12.30 -19.82
CA SER A 87 17.96 -12.27 -21.15
C SER A 87 18.39 -11.08 -22.03
N SER A 88 19.05 -10.06 -21.46
CA SER A 88 19.51 -8.89 -22.24
C SER A 88 20.86 -9.11 -22.94
N GLN A 89 21.56 -10.19 -22.60
CA GLN A 89 22.86 -10.53 -23.17
C GLN A 89 22.72 -11.32 -24.49
N THR A 90 23.70 -11.14 -25.39
CA THR A 90 23.83 -11.96 -26.59
C THR A 90 24.22 -13.41 -26.22
N LEU A 91 23.97 -14.35 -27.15
CA LEU A 91 24.37 -15.74 -26.94
C LEU A 91 25.89 -15.91 -26.77
N GLU A 92 26.67 -15.05 -27.41
CA GLU A 92 28.14 -15.05 -27.31
C GLU A 92 28.56 -14.62 -25.91
N GLN A 93 28.06 -13.51 -25.40
CA GLN A 93 28.31 -13.03 -24.04
C GLN A 93 27.93 -14.07 -22.97
N GLN A 94 26.81 -14.78 -23.20
CA GLN A 94 26.39 -15.85 -22.27
C GLN A 94 27.37 -17.03 -22.28
N ARG A 95 27.89 -17.42 -23.47
CA ARG A 95 28.89 -18.48 -23.62
C ARG A 95 30.21 -18.10 -22.95
N GLU A 96 30.68 -16.88 -23.16
CA GLU A 96 31.88 -16.34 -22.47
C GLU A 96 31.74 -16.38 -20.93
N THR A 97 30.59 -15.94 -20.40
CA THR A 97 30.35 -16.01 -18.98
C THR A 97 30.33 -17.45 -18.45
N LEU A 98 29.70 -18.39 -19.15
CA LEU A 98 29.69 -19.81 -18.78
C LEU A 98 31.11 -20.42 -18.83
N GLU A 99 31.93 -20.03 -19.77
CA GLU A 99 33.33 -20.49 -19.84
C GLU A 99 34.15 -19.90 -18.69
N ALA A 100 33.96 -18.62 -18.38
CA ALA A 100 34.60 -17.97 -17.23
C ALA A 100 34.20 -18.62 -15.87
N ILE A 101 32.98 -19.15 -15.75
CA ILE A 101 32.56 -19.96 -14.59
C ILE A 101 33.36 -21.29 -14.55
N ARG A 102 33.48 -21.98 -15.69
CA ARG A 102 34.24 -23.25 -15.75
C ARG A 102 35.71 -23.06 -15.38
N GLN A 103 36.31 -21.99 -15.88
CA GLN A 103 37.69 -21.62 -15.58
C GLN A 103 37.88 -21.01 -14.19
N ARG A 104 36.79 -20.76 -13.43
CA ARG A 104 36.79 -20.12 -12.09
C ARG A 104 37.47 -18.75 -12.10
N THR A 105 37.44 -18.04 -13.22
CA THR A 105 37.98 -16.67 -13.35
C THR A 105 37.02 -15.64 -12.76
N LEU A 106 35.73 -15.96 -12.65
CA LEU A 106 34.74 -15.17 -11.93
C LEU A 106 34.56 -15.67 -10.49
N LYS A 107 34.26 -14.78 -9.57
CA LYS A 107 33.92 -15.08 -8.17
C LYS A 107 32.44 -14.97 -7.88
N LEU A 108 31.74 -14.03 -8.53
CA LEU A 108 30.31 -13.85 -8.40
C LEU A 108 29.67 -13.83 -9.79
N VAL A 109 28.55 -14.52 -9.96
CA VAL A 109 27.75 -14.46 -11.18
C VAL A 109 26.29 -14.24 -10.81
N TYR A 110 25.75 -13.09 -11.19
CA TYR A 110 24.35 -12.75 -10.99
C TYR A 110 23.52 -13.37 -12.11
N ILE A 111 22.45 -14.08 -11.74
CA ILE A 111 21.59 -14.83 -12.65
C ILE A 111 20.13 -14.44 -12.45
N ALA A 112 19.46 -14.14 -13.56
CA ALA A 112 18.02 -13.91 -13.54
C ALA A 112 17.26 -15.24 -13.33
N PRO A 113 16.25 -15.29 -12.47
CA PRO A 113 15.57 -16.54 -12.05
C PRO A 113 14.91 -17.28 -13.23
N GLU A 114 14.44 -16.58 -14.25
CA GLU A 114 13.84 -17.16 -15.45
C GLU A 114 14.82 -18.03 -16.27
N ARG A 115 16.12 -17.87 -16.10
CA ARG A 115 17.13 -18.70 -16.75
C ARG A 115 17.04 -20.17 -16.33
N PHE A 116 16.61 -20.41 -15.10
CA PHE A 116 16.45 -21.77 -14.56
C PHE A 116 15.22 -22.52 -15.15
N ARG A 117 14.43 -21.89 -16.03
CA ARG A 117 13.41 -22.58 -16.83
C ARG A 117 14.03 -23.49 -17.88
N SER A 118 15.21 -23.13 -18.36
CA SER A 118 15.91 -23.87 -19.43
C SER A 118 16.77 -25.00 -18.83
N GLN A 119 16.37 -26.23 -19.06
CA GLN A 119 17.13 -27.41 -18.63
C GLN A 119 18.53 -27.43 -19.30
N SER A 120 18.63 -26.98 -20.55
CA SER A 120 19.94 -26.88 -21.25
C SER A 120 20.87 -25.89 -20.54
N PHE A 121 20.34 -24.78 -20.03
CA PHE A 121 21.11 -23.83 -19.24
C PHE A 121 21.58 -24.45 -17.91
N VAL A 122 20.68 -25.08 -17.17
CA VAL A 122 21.01 -25.74 -15.89
C VAL A 122 22.09 -26.82 -16.10
N ASN A 123 21.98 -27.62 -17.17
CA ASN A 123 22.95 -28.64 -17.50
C ASN A 123 24.30 -28.07 -17.97
N ALA A 124 24.34 -26.83 -18.48
CA ALA A 124 25.57 -26.17 -18.90
C ALA A 124 26.40 -25.61 -17.72
N LEU A 125 25.78 -25.45 -16.55
CA LEU A 125 26.47 -24.95 -15.35
C LEU A 125 27.43 -26.02 -14.81
N PRO A 126 28.72 -25.69 -14.57
CA PRO A 126 29.71 -26.64 -14.06
C PRO A 126 29.53 -26.87 -12.57
N ARG A 127 29.04 -28.06 -12.20
CA ARG A 127 28.67 -28.42 -10.81
C ARG A 127 29.83 -28.31 -9.82
N ASP A 128 31.02 -28.66 -10.25
CA ASP A 128 32.26 -28.68 -9.43
C ASP A 128 32.86 -27.27 -9.23
N ALA A 129 32.43 -26.30 -10.04
CA ALA A 129 32.91 -24.93 -9.92
C ALA A 129 32.11 -24.08 -8.96
N ILE A 130 30.89 -24.52 -8.58
CA ILE A 130 29.96 -23.70 -7.76
C ILE A 130 30.19 -23.97 -6.29
N SER A 131 30.58 -22.94 -5.53
CA SER A 131 30.88 -23.04 -4.09
C SER A 131 29.75 -22.52 -3.20
N LEU A 132 28.86 -21.65 -3.72
CA LEU A 132 27.77 -21.04 -2.95
C LEU A 132 26.59 -20.70 -3.90
N PHE A 133 25.38 -20.91 -3.43
CA PHE A 133 24.14 -20.49 -4.08
C PHE A 133 23.47 -19.41 -3.23
N ALA A 134 23.55 -18.16 -3.65
CA ALA A 134 22.99 -17.02 -2.95
C ALA A 134 21.67 -16.61 -3.60
N ILE A 135 20.63 -16.43 -2.79
CA ILE A 135 19.30 -16.02 -3.24
C ILE A 135 18.97 -14.69 -2.58
N ASP A 136 19.03 -13.64 -3.36
CA ASP A 136 18.61 -12.31 -2.94
C ASP A 136 17.09 -12.16 -3.10
N GLU A 137 16.48 -11.32 -2.24
CA GLU A 137 15.03 -11.14 -2.14
C GLU A 137 14.28 -12.49 -2.03
N ALA A 138 14.77 -13.38 -1.15
CA ALA A 138 14.28 -14.74 -1.00
C ALA A 138 12.77 -14.84 -0.65
N HIS A 139 12.13 -13.75 -0.19
CA HIS A 139 10.69 -13.70 0.00
C HIS A 139 9.91 -13.96 -1.30
N CYS A 140 10.54 -13.75 -2.48
CA CYS A 140 9.95 -14.08 -3.78
C CYS A 140 9.70 -15.59 -3.98
N LEU A 141 10.33 -16.47 -3.19
CA LEU A 141 10.08 -17.91 -3.17
C LEU A 141 8.72 -18.27 -2.61
N SER A 142 8.25 -17.51 -1.65
CA SER A 142 7.05 -17.86 -0.90
C SER A 142 5.80 -17.30 -1.55
N GLN A 143 4.79 -18.13 -1.71
CA GLN A 143 3.43 -17.68 -2.07
C GLN A 143 2.82 -16.80 -0.97
N TRP A 144 3.38 -16.83 0.24
CA TRP A 144 3.06 -15.93 1.35
C TRP A 144 3.88 -14.63 1.31
N GLY A 145 4.86 -14.52 0.41
CA GLY A 145 5.64 -13.30 0.20
C GLY A 145 4.84 -12.22 -0.55
N HIS A 146 5.13 -10.96 -0.29
CA HIS A 146 4.42 -9.83 -0.92
C HIS A 146 4.78 -9.61 -2.40
N ASP A 147 5.90 -10.16 -2.89
CA ASP A 147 6.35 -10.14 -4.29
C ASP A 147 6.65 -11.56 -4.77
N PHE A 148 5.65 -12.44 -4.72
CA PHE A 148 5.80 -13.82 -5.18
C PHE A 148 6.14 -13.88 -6.66
N ARG A 149 7.23 -14.62 -6.97
CA ARG A 149 7.69 -14.84 -8.36
C ARG A 149 7.76 -16.32 -8.69
N PRO A 150 6.92 -16.82 -9.61
CA PRO A 150 6.87 -18.25 -9.93
C PRO A 150 8.20 -18.87 -10.34
N ASP A 151 9.12 -18.10 -10.93
CA ASP A 151 10.44 -18.58 -11.33
C ASP A 151 11.33 -18.95 -10.14
N TYR A 152 11.12 -18.30 -8.99
CA TYR A 152 11.83 -18.63 -7.77
C TYR A 152 11.47 -20.01 -7.22
N MET A 153 10.29 -20.54 -7.48
CA MET A 153 9.87 -21.88 -7.04
C MET A 153 10.77 -23.01 -7.59
N ARG A 154 11.42 -22.75 -8.73
CA ARG A 154 12.33 -23.73 -9.36
C ARG A 154 13.73 -23.74 -8.77
N LEU A 155 14.07 -22.82 -7.88
CA LEU A 155 15.43 -22.65 -7.38
C LEU A 155 15.87 -23.82 -6.49
N GLY A 156 14.95 -24.49 -5.78
CA GLY A 156 15.27 -25.72 -5.05
C GLY A 156 15.71 -26.87 -5.98
N GLU A 157 14.94 -27.10 -7.07
CA GLU A 157 15.31 -28.08 -8.10
C GLU A 157 16.60 -27.72 -8.81
N ALA A 158 16.77 -26.43 -9.16
CA ALA A 158 17.98 -25.92 -9.78
C ALA A 158 19.22 -26.13 -8.88
N ARG A 159 19.09 -25.85 -7.58
CA ARG A 159 20.15 -26.10 -6.58
C ARG A 159 20.60 -27.56 -6.57
N LYS A 160 19.65 -28.51 -6.58
CA LYS A 160 19.95 -29.94 -6.67
C LYS A 160 20.69 -30.28 -7.99
N ALA A 161 20.20 -29.77 -9.08
CA ALA A 161 20.77 -30.03 -10.41
C ALA A 161 22.20 -29.52 -10.56
N ILE A 162 22.59 -28.44 -9.87
CA ILE A 162 23.97 -27.90 -9.89
C ILE A 162 24.87 -28.47 -8.79
N GLY A 163 24.50 -29.58 -8.13
CA GLY A 163 25.35 -30.27 -7.16
C GLY A 163 25.03 -29.93 -5.71
N ASN A 164 23.90 -29.31 -5.43
CA ASN A 164 23.42 -28.96 -4.08
C ASN A 164 24.44 -28.18 -3.24
N PRO A 165 25.03 -27.07 -3.76
CA PRO A 165 25.96 -26.26 -2.99
C PRO A 165 25.32 -25.67 -1.73
N PRO A 166 26.09 -25.26 -0.71
CA PRO A 166 25.59 -24.47 0.40
C PRO A 166 24.79 -23.29 -0.10
N CYS A 167 23.69 -22.95 0.59
CA CYS A 167 22.77 -21.91 0.19
C CYS A 167 22.68 -20.82 1.23
N ILE A 168 22.70 -19.55 0.79
CA ILE A 168 22.33 -18.40 1.61
C ILE A 168 21.12 -17.72 0.99
N ALA A 169 20.02 -17.66 1.74
CA ALA A 169 18.79 -16.96 1.35
C ALA A 169 18.66 -15.68 2.16
N LEU A 170 18.54 -14.53 1.46
CA LEU A 170 18.52 -13.23 2.09
C LEU A 170 17.25 -12.47 1.71
N THR A 171 16.64 -11.79 2.69
CA THR A 171 15.51 -10.92 2.45
C THR A 171 15.44 -9.80 3.49
N ALA A 172 14.72 -8.73 3.18
CA ALA A 172 14.43 -7.65 4.13
C ALA A 172 13.08 -7.85 4.85
N THR A 173 12.20 -8.67 4.30
CA THR A 173 10.80 -8.77 4.71
C THR A 173 10.35 -10.23 4.63
N ALA A 174 10.36 -10.94 5.73
CA ALA A 174 9.84 -12.30 5.83
C ALA A 174 9.18 -12.52 7.19
N THR A 175 7.88 -12.74 7.18
CA THR A 175 7.14 -13.22 8.36
C THR A 175 7.58 -14.63 8.71
N PRO A 176 7.28 -15.15 9.92
CA PRO A 176 7.62 -16.52 10.29
C PRO A 176 7.15 -17.56 9.26
N ASP A 177 5.95 -17.41 8.69
CA ASP A 177 5.43 -18.32 7.66
C ASP A 177 6.26 -18.27 6.38
N VAL A 178 6.66 -17.07 5.94
CA VAL A 178 7.53 -16.88 4.77
C VAL A 178 8.92 -17.53 5.01
N GLN A 179 9.45 -17.42 6.23
CA GLN A 179 10.73 -18.05 6.60
C GLN A 179 10.64 -19.58 6.51
N ILE A 180 9.53 -20.17 6.97
CA ILE A 180 9.26 -21.61 6.85
C ILE A 180 9.21 -22.03 5.37
N ASP A 181 8.47 -21.30 4.54
CA ASP A 181 8.35 -21.56 3.11
C ASP A 181 9.71 -21.51 2.40
N ILE A 182 10.52 -20.48 2.67
CA ILE A 182 11.86 -20.34 2.08
C ILE A 182 12.70 -21.59 2.39
N LYS A 183 12.73 -22.02 3.66
CA LYS A 183 13.47 -23.21 4.09
C LYS A 183 12.98 -24.46 3.37
N HIS A 184 11.67 -24.61 3.24
CA HIS A 184 11.05 -25.74 2.55
C HIS A 184 11.33 -25.74 1.06
N CYS A 185 11.11 -24.61 0.35
CA CYS A 185 11.32 -24.51 -1.09
C CYS A 185 12.78 -24.72 -1.52
N LEU A 186 13.73 -24.33 -0.68
CA LEU A 186 15.16 -24.52 -0.92
C LEU A 186 15.73 -25.81 -0.31
N GLU A 187 14.88 -26.59 0.37
CA GLU A 187 15.26 -27.81 1.08
C GLU A 187 16.49 -27.63 1.99
N MET A 188 16.49 -26.54 2.74
CA MET A 188 17.58 -26.23 3.66
C MET A 188 17.59 -27.20 4.84
N LYS A 189 18.74 -27.81 5.09
CA LYS A 189 18.93 -28.77 6.19
C LYS A 189 19.53 -28.06 7.40
N GLN A 190 18.73 -27.91 8.47
CA GLN A 190 19.15 -27.26 9.72
C GLN A 190 19.93 -25.95 9.48
N PRO A 191 19.31 -24.97 8.77
CA PRO A 191 20.00 -23.75 8.43
C PRO A 191 20.37 -22.94 9.67
N ALA A 192 21.48 -22.20 9.58
CA ALA A 192 21.75 -21.13 10.51
C ALA A 192 20.76 -19.97 10.22
N GLU A 193 20.00 -19.58 11.22
CA GLU A 193 18.94 -18.57 11.07
C GLU A 193 19.35 -17.27 11.76
N PHE A 194 19.34 -16.18 10.99
CA PHE A 194 19.63 -14.83 11.47
C PHE A 194 18.45 -13.93 11.15
N VAL A 195 17.60 -13.74 12.15
CA VAL A 195 16.43 -12.85 12.08
C VAL A 195 16.67 -11.70 13.04
N ALA A 196 17.09 -10.55 12.52
CA ALA A 196 17.46 -9.44 13.40
C ALA A 196 17.46 -8.09 12.68
N GLY A 197 17.35 -7.05 13.49
CA GLY A 197 17.62 -5.70 13.06
C GLY A 197 16.46 -4.99 12.37
N PHE A 198 15.23 -5.47 12.52
CA PHE A 198 14.05 -4.73 12.04
C PHE A 198 13.87 -3.39 12.75
N ALA A 199 14.43 -3.20 13.92
CA ALA A 199 14.37 -1.94 14.64
C ALA A 199 15.22 -0.86 13.95
N ARG A 200 14.58 0.02 13.18
CA ARG A 200 15.21 1.20 12.59
C ARG A 200 15.17 2.35 13.58
N THR A 201 16.26 2.50 14.37
CA THR A 201 16.32 3.47 15.48
C THR A 201 16.32 4.94 15.04
N ASN A 202 16.57 5.23 13.79
CA ASN A 202 16.54 6.57 13.21
C ASN A 202 15.26 6.88 12.43
N LEU A 203 14.34 5.90 12.23
CA LEU A 203 13.07 6.14 11.53
C LEU A 203 11.93 6.41 12.52
N SER A 204 11.12 7.41 12.20
CA SER A 204 9.84 7.68 12.87
C SER A 204 8.70 7.22 11.96
N PHE A 205 8.05 6.10 12.29
CA PHE A 205 6.86 5.63 11.58
C PHE A 205 5.64 6.41 12.07
N ARG A 206 4.83 6.91 11.15
CA ARG A 206 3.63 7.70 11.45
C ARG A 206 2.48 7.29 10.55
N VAL A 207 1.26 7.33 11.07
CA VAL A 207 0.03 7.17 10.30
C VAL A 207 -0.89 8.34 10.60
N ARG A 208 -1.22 9.11 9.58
CA ARG A 208 -2.14 10.22 9.68
C ARG A 208 -3.47 9.85 9.04
N GLN A 209 -4.53 9.79 9.83
CA GLN A 209 -5.88 9.59 9.33
C GLN A 209 -6.31 10.82 8.52
N THR A 210 -6.86 10.60 7.33
CA THR A 210 -7.31 11.68 6.43
C THR A 210 -8.68 11.32 5.85
N ASN A 211 -9.56 12.34 5.72
CA ASN A 211 -10.92 12.17 5.23
C ASN A 211 -11.11 12.72 3.80
N SER A 212 -10.10 13.42 3.27
CA SER A 212 -10.19 14.07 1.96
C SER A 212 -8.81 14.21 1.31
N ASP A 213 -8.79 14.33 -0.03
CA ASP A 213 -7.56 14.65 -0.78
C ASP A 213 -6.96 16.00 -0.38
N HIS A 214 -7.80 16.94 0.06
CA HIS A 214 -7.32 18.23 0.54
C HIS A 214 -6.48 18.09 1.81
N GLU A 215 -6.97 17.30 2.78
CA GLU A 215 -6.20 17.00 4.01
C GLU A 215 -4.91 16.26 3.71
N LYS A 216 -4.93 15.27 2.79
CA LYS A 216 -3.71 14.59 2.33
C LYS A 216 -2.70 15.58 1.75
N LEU A 217 -3.15 16.48 0.88
CA LEU A 217 -2.28 17.46 0.26
C LEU A 217 -1.69 18.43 1.28
N GLN A 218 -2.47 18.92 2.24
CA GLN A 218 -1.98 19.79 3.31
C GLN A 218 -0.92 19.08 4.18
N ALA A 219 -1.16 17.82 4.54
CA ALA A 219 -0.21 17.02 5.29
C ALA A 219 1.10 16.83 4.51
N LEU A 220 1.01 16.48 3.22
CA LEU A 220 2.16 16.34 2.33
C LEU A 220 2.95 17.64 2.19
N GLN A 221 2.27 18.78 2.00
CA GLN A 221 2.92 20.09 1.92
C GLN A 221 3.67 20.44 3.21
N THR A 222 3.11 20.10 4.37
CA THR A 222 3.76 20.29 5.67
C THR A 222 5.02 19.43 5.76
N LEU A 223 4.97 18.18 5.33
CA LEU A 223 6.10 17.26 5.33
C LEU A 223 7.23 17.75 4.41
N ILE A 224 6.90 18.20 3.20
CA ILE A 224 7.86 18.77 2.23
C ILE A 224 8.55 20.03 2.79
N LYS A 225 7.83 20.89 3.51
CA LYS A 225 8.41 22.10 4.13
C LYS A 225 9.37 21.76 5.28
N GLN A 226 9.16 20.64 5.96
CA GLN A 226 10.00 20.19 7.08
C GLN A 226 11.23 19.43 6.62
N HIS A 227 11.19 18.81 5.44
CA HIS A 227 12.22 17.91 4.96
C HIS A 227 12.56 18.18 3.49
N THR A 228 13.84 18.24 3.19
CA THR A 228 14.33 18.65 1.86
C THR A 228 14.33 17.55 0.82
N THR A 229 14.47 16.28 1.23
CA THR A 229 14.67 15.14 0.32
C THR A 229 13.68 14.02 0.66
N GLY A 230 12.89 13.58 -0.31
CA GLY A 230 11.89 12.55 -0.03
C GLY A 230 11.36 11.80 -1.24
N ILE A 231 10.69 10.69 -0.92
CA ILE A 231 9.94 9.85 -1.86
C ILE A 231 8.47 9.88 -1.45
N ILE A 232 7.59 10.09 -2.44
CA ILE A 232 6.14 10.08 -2.27
C ILE A 232 5.59 8.93 -3.10
N TYR A 233 5.08 7.90 -2.43
CA TYR A 233 4.48 6.74 -3.09
C TYR A 233 2.99 6.95 -3.32
N CYS A 234 2.56 6.72 -4.56
CA CYS A 234 1.17 6.69 -4.97
C CYS A 234 0.83 5.32 -5.56
N ALA A 235 -0.41 4.87 -5.39
CA ALA A 235 -0.85 3.56 -5.85
C ALA A 235 -1.01 3.47 -7.38
N THR A 236 -1.31 4.58 -8.06
CA THR A 236 -1.59 4.61 -9.51
C THR A 236 -0.75 5.64 -10.25
N ARG A 237 -0.51 5.41 -11.56
CA ARG A 237 0.14 6.38 -12.45
C ARG A 237 -0.58 7.73 -12.43
N LYS A 238 -1.92 7.70 -12.51
CA LYS A 238 -2.77 8.90 -12.48
C LYS A 238 -2.60 9.70 -11.20
N SER A 239 -2.49 9.02 -10.05
CA SER A 239 -2.22 9.67 -8.77
C SER A 239 -0.82 10.29 -8.73
N VAL A 240 0.19 9.63 -9.30
CA VAL A 240 1.56 10.18 -9.43
C VAL A 240 1.53 11.49 -10.17
N ASP A 241 0.92 11.53 -11.37
CA ASP A 241 0.84 12.74 -12.19
C ASP A 241 0.08 13.86 -11.49
N ALA A 242 -1.05 13.54 -10.86
CA ALA A 242 -1.89 14.51 -10.17
C ALA A 242 -1.21 15.10 -8.92
N VAL A 243 -0.52 14.28 -8.13
CA VAL A 243 0.18 14.73 -6.92
C VAL A 243 1.41 15.55 -7.31
N ALA A 244 2.21 15.09 -8.28
CA ALA A 244 3.39 15.82 -8.76
C ALA A 244 3.02 17.23 -9.23
N ALA A 245 1.98 17.37 -10.07
CA ALA A 245 1.52 18.67 -10.54
C ALA A 245 1.05 19.60 -9.39
N LYS A 246 0.46 19.04 -8.33
CA LYS A 246 -0.02 19.83 -7.18
C LYS A 246 1.13 20.34 -6.28
N ILE A 247 2.29 19.70 -6.29
CA ILE A 247 3.43 20.06 -5.42
C ILE A 247 4.61 20.68 -6.18
N GLU A 248 4.56 20.77 -7.50
CA GLU A 248 5.64 21.30 -8.35
C GLU A 248 6.09 22.71 -7.94
N HIS A 249 5.14 23.53 -7.46
CA HIS A 249 5.42 24.88 -6.99
C HIS A 249 6.14 24.94 -5.62
N LEU A 250 6.24 23.82 -4.88
CA LEU A 250 6.84 23.77 -3.55
C LEU A 250 8.34 23.45 -3.59
N SER A 251 8.81 22.89 -4.69
CA SER A 251 10.22 22.51 -4.87
C SER A 251 10.58 22.58 -6.35
N ASN A 252 11.68 23.23 -6.69
CA ASN A 252 12.16 23.37 -8.07
C ASN A 252 12.63 22.05 -8.70
N ALA A 253 12.54 20.94 -7.98
CA ALA A 253 13.11 19.66 -8.39
C ALA A 253 12.22 18.47 -8.01
N VAL A 254 10.92 18.53 -8.38
CA VAL A 254 10.00 17.40 -8.29
C VAL A 254 10.09 16.58 -9.57
N ILE A 255 10.31 15.28 -9.45
CA ILE A 255 10.27 14.35 -10.59
C ILE A 255 9.15 13.32 -10.42
N ARG A 256 8.69 12.78 -11.56
CA ARG A 256 7.69 11.70 -11.64
C ARG A 256 8.37 10.40 -12.06
N TYR A 257 7.92 9.28 -11.49
CA TYR A 257 8.42 7.98 -11.88
C TYR A 257 7.31 6.91 -11.82
N HIS A 258 6.97 6.31 -12.94
CA HIS A 258 6.06 5.18 -13.03
C HIS A 258 6.32 4.38 -14.32
N ASP A 259 5.81 3.17 -14.40
CA ASP A 259 5.97 2.23 -15.51
C ASP A 259 5.30 2.67 -16.84
N GLY A 260 4.47 3.71 -16.81
CA GLY A 260 3.93 4.36 -18.00
C GLY A 260 4.90 5.27 -18.75
N LEU A 261 6.01 5.67 -18.11
CA LEU A 261 7.09 6.43 -18.75
C LEU A 261 7.92 5.55 -19.66
N SER A 262 8.56 6.13 -20.68
CA SER A 262 9.54 5.43 -21.51
C SER A 262 10.78 5.06 -20.68
N ASP A 263 11.58 4.11 -21.20
CA ASP A 263 12.80 3.68 -20.53
C ASP A 263 13.80 4.85 -20.38
N ALA A 264 13.89 5.72 -21.39
CA ALA A 264 14.74 6.91 -21.35
C ALA A 264 14.29 7.92 -20.26
N GLU A 265 12.98 8.17 -20.17
CA GLU A 265 12.43 9.06 -19.13
C GLU A 265 12.64 8.50 -17.72
N ARG A 266 12.49 7.17 -17.54
CA ARG A 266 12.73 6.50 -16.26
C ARG A 266 14.19 6.60 -15.86
N SER A 267 15.12 6.33 -16.78
CA SER A 267 16.56 6.46 -16.54
C SER A 267 16.95 7.91 -16.17
N ALA A 268 16.48 8.88 -16.95
CA ALA A 268 16.74 10.28 -16.68
C ALA A 268 16.19 10.76 -15.32
N ALA A 269 14.97 10.31 -14.95
CA ALA A 269 14.39 10.62 -13.65
C ALA A 269 15.22 10.00 -12.50
N GLN A 270 15.63 8.75 -12.64
CA GLN A 270 16.46 8.06 -11.66
C GLN A 270 17.83 8.73 -11.51
N GLU A 271 18.51 9.06 -12.62
CA GLU A 271 19.80 9.73 -12.62
C GLU A 271 19.72 11.09 -11.93
N ARG A 272 18.71 11.91 -12.24
CA ARG A 272 18.49 13.21 -11.60
C ARG A 272 18.26 13.09 -10.09
N PHE A 273 17.53 12.06 -9.64
CA PHE A 273 17.32 11.84 -8.21
C PHE A 273 18.60 11.36 -7.52
N MET A 274 19.32 10.42 -8.12
CA MET A 274 20.58 9.89 -7.58
C MET A 274 21.70 10.93 -7.61
N GLY A 275 21.77 11.75 -8.68
CA GLY A 275 22.73 12.85 -8.85
C GLY A 275 22.45 14.08 -7.98
N ARG A 276 21.33 14.10 -7.22
CA ARG A 276 20.89 15.21 -6.36
C ARG A 276 20.38 16.45 -7.11
N ASP A 277 20.15 16.34 -8.41
CA ASP A 277 19.52 17.40 -9.21
C ASP A 277 18.00 17.48 -8.95
N ALA A 278 17.44 16.44 -8.35
CA ALA A 278 16.07 16.39 -7.85
C ALA A 278 16.05 15.92 -6.40
N ASN A 279 15.23 16.57 -5.58
CA ASN A 279 15.12 16.28 -4.16
C ASN A 279 13.84 15.53 -3.79
N ILE A 280 12.81 15.62 -4.62
CA ILE A 280 11.53 14.97 -4.37
C ILE A 280 11.15 14.12 -5.59
N VAL A 281 10.79 12.87 -5.35
CA VAL A 281 10.21 11.99 -6.36
C VAL A 281 8.80 11.57 -5.96
N VAL A 282 7.86 11.71 -6.89
CA VAL A 282 6.50 11.14 -6.77
C VAL A 282 6.47 9.91 -7.67
N ALA A 283 6.18 8.76 -7.10
CA ALA A 283 6.33 7.51 -7.83
C ALA A 283 5.30 6.45 -7.45
N THR A 284 5.12 5.46 -8.33
CA THR A 284 4.56 4.16 -7.96
C THR A 284 5.64 3.29 -7.31
N ASN A 285 5.26 2.10 -6.80
CA ASN A 285 6.20 1.10 -6.26
C ASN A 285 7.27 0.65 -7.27
N ALA A 286 7.11 0.96 -8.58
CA ALA A 286 8.14 0.75 -9.60
C ALA A 286 9.44 1.53 -9.31
N PHE A 287 9.37 2.66 -8.59
CA PHE A 287 10.53 3.40 -8.09
C PHE A 287 10.95 2.83 -6.74
N GLY A 288 11.79 1.84 -6.78
CA GLY A 288 12.08 1.14 -5.54
C GLY A 288 13.40 0.41 -5.56
N MET A 289 13.40 -0.80 -6.06
CA MET A 289 14.58 -1.65 -6.05
C MET A 289 15.72 -0.98 -6.86
N GLY A 290 16.91 -0.92 -6.27
CA GLY A 290 18.06 -0.23 -6.88
C GLY A 290 18.27 1.23 -6.43
N ILE A 291 17.34 1.83 -5.70
CA ILE A 291 17.54 3.19 -5.17
C ILE A 291 18.36 3.13 -3.88
N ASP A 292 19.61 3.59 -3.97
CA ASP A 292 20.55 3.63 -2.84
C ASP A 292 21.05 5.06 -2.54
N ARG A 293 20.11 6.00 -2.40
CA ARG A 293 20.37 7.35 -1.94
C ARG A 293 20.26 7.41 -0.42
N ALA A 294 21.36 7.73 0.26
CA ALA A 294 21.47 7.64 1.72
C ALA A 294 20.75 8.78 2.47
N ASP A 295 20.67 9.98 1.87
CA ASP A 295 20.19 11.23 2.48
C ASP A 295 18.67 11.49 2.30
N ILE A 296 17.86 10.46 2.08
CA ILE A 296 16.40 10.57 2.02
C ILE A 296 15.87 10.84 3.44
N ARG A 297 15.22 12.00 3.64
CA ARG A 297 14.71 12.45 4.95
C ARG A 297 13.29 12.03 5.23
N PHE A 298 12.47 11.83 4.18
CA PHE A 298 11.13 11.29 4.37
C PHE A 298 10.71 10.32 3.26
N VAL A 299 9.86 9.38 3.63
CA VAL A 299 9.05 8.58 2.72
C VAL A 299 7.59 8.80 3.09
N CYS A 300 6.78 9.23 2.13
CA CYS A 300 5.35 9.46 2.31
C CYS A 300 4.55 8.49 1.45
N HIS A 301 3.65 7.73 2.05
CA HIS A 301 2.64 6.98 1.33
C HIS A 301 1.39 7.85 1.21
N TYR A 302 1.19 8.46 0.04
CA TYR A 302 0.03 9.31 -0.24
C TYR A 302 -1.27 8.50 -0.29
N GLU A 303 -1.19 7.28 -0.78
CA GLU A 303 -2.22 6.26 -0.72
C GLU A 303 -1.68 5.04 0.02
N MET A 304 -2.57 4.30 0.68
CA MET A 304 -2.21 3.12 1.47
C MET A 304 -1.52 2.05 0.59
N PRO A 305 -0.37 1.50 0.99
CA PRO A 305 0.27 0.38 0.30
C PRO A 305 -0.55 -0.92 0.45
N GLY A 306 -0.28 -1.90 -0.40
CA GLY A 306 -1.01 -3.18 -0.43
C GLY A 306 -0.69 -4.11 0.74
N SER A 307 0.41 -3.88 1.48
CA SER A 307 0.83 -4.71 2.61
C SER A 307 1.76 -3.97 3.58
N VAL A 308 1.95 -4.53 4.77
CA VAL A 308 2.88 -4.01 5.79
C VAL A 308 4.33 -4.18 5.32
N GLU A 309 4.63 -5.25 4.61
CA GLU A 309 5.95 -5.50 4.03
C GLU A 309 6.32 -4.41 3.02
N ALA A 310 5.39 -4.05 2.11
CA ALA A 310 5.60 -2.96 1.17
C ALA A 310 5.83 -1.64 1.91
N TYR A 311 4.99 -1.31 2.91
CA TYR A 311 5.17 -0.13 3.75
C TYR A 311 6.55 -0.08 4.40
N TYR A 312 6.99 -1.20 5.00
CA TYR A 312 8.27 -1.27 5.69
C TYR A 312 9.46 -1.22 4.71
N GLN A 313 9.38 -1.92 3.59
CA GLN A 313 10.44 -1.93 2.57
C GLN A 313 10.63 -0.56 1.91
N GLU A 314 9.52 0.10 1.56
CA GLU A 314 9.51 1.43 0.96
C GLU A 314 9.94 2.49 1.98
N GLY A 315 9.41 2.47 3.20
CA GLY A 315 9.80 3.33 4.30
C GLY A 315 11.27 3.17 4.71
N GLY A 316 11.80 1.96 4.59
CA GLY A 316 13.20 1.63 4.88
C GLY A 316 14.23 2.29 3.96
N ARG A 317 13.80 2.97 2.89
CA ARG A 317 14.68 3.77 2.02
C ARG A 317 15.12 5.07 2.68
N ALA A 318 14.35 5.58 3.64
CA ALA A 318 14.71 6.78 4.38
C ALA A 318 15.85 6.52 5.37
N GLY A 319 16.71 7.52 5.55
CA GLY A 319 17.73 7.55 6.59
C GLY A 319 18.76 6.41 6.55
N ARG A 320 19.23 6.00 5.39
CA ARG A 320 20.27 4.96 5.28
C ARG A 320 21.62 5.41 5.84
N ASP A 321 21.83 6.71 5.93
CA ASP A 321 22.98 7.33 6.58
C ASP A 321 22.90 7.35 8.12
N GLY A 322 21.81 6.85 8.71
CA GLY A 322 21.57 6.85 10.14
C GLY A 322 20.98 8.16 10.68
N ALA A 323 20.81 9.20 9.87
CA ALA A 323 20.21 10.44 10.30
C ALA A 323 18.69 10.28 10.53
N PRO A 324 18.10 11.08 11.46
CA PRO A 324 16.67 11.04 11.75
C PRO A 324 15.82 11.26 10.48
N SER A 325 14.85 10.39 10.26
CA SER A 325 14.01 10.40 9.06
C SER A 325 12.58 9.94 9.39
N VAL A 326 11.63 10.32 8.54
CA VAL A 326 10.19 10.08 8.76
C VAL A 326 9.64 9.15 7.67
N CYS A 327 8.84 8.16 8.08
CA CYS A 327 8.00 7.38 7.20
C CYS A 327 6.53 7.65 7.59
N GLU A 328 5.79 8.41 6.76
CA GLU A 328 4.41 8.82 7.04
C GLU A 328 3.43 8.22 6.03
N MET A 329 2.37 7.60 6.52
CA MET A 329 1.25 7.13 5.71
C MET A 329 0.07 8.09 5.88
N LEU A 330 -0.43 8.65 4.77
CA LEU A 330 -1.65 9.47 4.72
C LEU A 330 -2.84 8.53 4.48
N PHE A 331 -3.29 7.90 5.54
CA PHE A 331 -4.30 6.84 5.47
C PHE A 331 -5.70 7.39 5.25
N SER A 332 -6.37 6.89 4.23
CA SER A 332 -7.82 7.01 4.05
C SER A 332 -8.41 5.62 3.78
N TYR A 333 -9.49 5.27 4.46
CA TYR A 333 -10.14 3.97 4.18
C TYR A 333 -10.67 3.86 2.74
N ALA A 334 -10.90 4.99 2.07
CA ALA A 334 -11.29 5.01 0.66
C ALA A 334 -10.21 4.45 -0.28
N ASP A 335 -8.94 4.48 0.13
CA ASP A 335 -7.82 3.93 -0.64
C ASP A 335 -7.94 2.40 -0.81
N LYS A 336 -8.69 1.72 0.09
CA LYS A 336 -8.99 0.29 -0.01
C LYS A 336 -9.53 -0.10 -1.39
N ARG A 337 -10.36 0.76 -2.01
CA ARG A 337 -10.94 0.49 -3.33
C ARG A 337 -9.89 0.29 -4.42
N VAL A 338 -8.79 1.03 -4.35
CA VAL A 338 -7.68 0.91 -5.30
C VAL A 338 -6.95 -0.41 -5.07
N GLN A 339 -6.73 -0.77 -3.81
CA GLN A 339 -6.09 -2.05 -3.47
C GLN A 339 -6.99 -3.24 -3.80
N ASP A 340 -8.29 -3.17 -3.53
CA ASP A 340 -9.27 -4.20 -3.94
C ASP A 340 -9.24 -4.41 -5.46
N PHE A 341 -9.16 -3.34 -6.25
CA PHE A 341 -9.04 -3.42 -7.70
C PHE A 341 -7.76 -4.14 -8.13
N PHE A 342 -6.63 -3.91 -7.46
CA PHE A 342 -5.38 -4.61 -7.75
C PHE A 342 -5.43 -6.08 -7.31
N ILE A 343 -6.03 -6.38 -6.16
CA ILE A 343 -6.20 -7.76 -5.69
C ILE A 343 -7.10 -8.55 -6.65
N GLU A 344 -8.23 -7.98 -7.07
CA GLU A 344 -9.11 -8.58 -8.08
C GLU A 344 -8.35 -8.81 -9.41
N GLY A 345 -7.59 -7.81 -9.84
CA GLY A 345 -6.79 -7.89 -11.07
C GLY A 345 -5.69 -8.95 -11.02
N ALA A 346 -5.06 -9.15 -9.86
CA ALA A 346 -3.99 -10.14 -9.66
C ALA A 346 -4.52 -11.58 -9.45
N ASN A 347 -5.81 -11.75 -9.15
CA ASN A 347 -6.42 -13.02 -8.75
C ASN A 347 -7.69 -13.36 -9.57
N PRO A 348 -7.57 -13.56 -10.90
CA PRO A 348 -8.71 -14.01 -11.70
C PRO A 348 -9.19 -15.38 -11.21
N GLY A 349 -10.49 -15.52 -10.98
CA GLY A 349 -11.09 -16.82 -10.64
C GLY A 349 -11.04 -17.80 -11.82
N LYS A 350 -11.15 -19.12 -11.51
CA LYS A 350 -11.17 -20.20 -12.53
C LYS A 350 -12.16 -19.92 -13.65
N ALA A 351 -13.37 -19.45 -13.34
CA ALA A 351 -14.40 -19.16 -14.34
C ALA A 351 -13.96 -18.09 -15.35
N LEU A 352 -13.32 -16.99 -14.89
CA LEU A 352 -12.83 -15.96 -15.79
C LEU A 352 -11.67 -16.45 -16.65
N ILE A 353 -10.77 -17.27 -16.12
CA ILE A 353 -9.65 -17.84 -16.90
C ILE A 353 -10.18 -18.74 -18.01
N ALA A 354 -11.19 -19.60 -17.70
CA ALA A 354 -11.86 -20.44 -18.66
C ALA A 354 -12.55 -19.61 -19.77
N GLU A 355 -13.32 -18.61 -19.37
CA GLU A 355 -14.04 -17.71 -20.27
C GLU A 355 -13.08 -16.93 -21.21
N ILE A 356 -11.94 -16.46 -20.68
CA ILE A 356 -10.92 -15.80 -21.53
C ILE A 356 -10.29 -16.78 -22.52
N PHE A 357 -10.07 -18.04 -22.14
CA PHE A 357 -9.59 -19.04 -23.09
C PHE A 357 -10.61 -19.27 -24.22
N ASP A 358 -11.91 -19.40 -23.90
CA ASP A 358 -12.97 -19.57 -24.91
C ASP A 358 -13.07 -18.33 -25.83
N VAL A 359 -12.96 -17.12 -25.27
CA VAL A 359 -12.91 -15.87 -26.07
C VAL A 359 -11.70 -15.87 -27.00
N LEU A 360 -10.52 -16.26 -26.53
CA LEU A 360 -9.33 -16.34 -27.36
C LEU A 360 -9.50 -17.38 -28.50
N CYS A 361 -10.13 -18.52 -28.22
CA CYS A 361 -10.43 -19.52 -29.24
C CYS A 361 -11.41 -19.00 -30.30
N ALA A 362 -12.46 -18.30 -29.89
CA ALA A 362 -13.48 -17.73 -30.77
C ALA A 362 -12.94 -16.58 -31.67
N GLU A 363 -12.03 -15.78 -31.15
CA GLU A 363 -11.44 -14.62 -31.84
C GLU A 363 -10.14 -14.97 -32.63
N SER A 364 -9.73 -16.24 -32.65
CA SER A 364 -8.50 -16.66 -33.32
C SER A 364 -8.67 -16.74 -34.85
N ASP A 365 -7.64 -16.32 -35.59
CA ASP A 365 -7.55 -16.45 -37.06
C ASP A 365 -7.23 -17.89 -37.52
N ALA A 366 -7.07 -18.06 -38.82
CA ALA A 366 -6.74 -19.38 -39.44
C ALA A 366 -5.37 -19.94 -38.97
N GLN A 367 -4.50 -19.11 -38.42
CA GLN A 367 -3.22 -19.49 -37.83
C GLN A 367 -3.32 -19.69 -36.31
N HIS A 368 -4.55 -19.66 -35.75
CA HIS A 368 -4.84 -19.75 -34.33
C HIS A 368 -4.22 -18.61 -33.50
N GLU A 369 -4.10 -17.42 -34.09
CA GLU A 369 -3.54 -16.24 -33.50
C GLU A 369 -4.62 -15.20 -33.19
N VAL A 370 -4.47 -14.53 -32.03
CA VAL A 370 -5.30 -13.39 -31.58
C VAL A 370 -4.39 -12.18 -31.43
N ARG A 371 -4.74 -11.07 -32.07
CA ARG A 371 -3.96 -9.82 -32.05
C ARG A 371 -4.78 -8.65 -31.50
N LEU A 372 -5.68 -8.92 -30.56
CA LEU A 372 -6.53 -7.94 -29.92
C LEU A 372 -5.88 -7.36 -28.65
N PRO A 373 -6.08 -6.05 -28.39
CA PRO A 373 -5.69 -5.45 -27.13
C PRO A 373 -6.59 -5.97 -25.98
N VAL A 374 -6.09 -5.85 -24.74
CA VAL A 374 -6.80 -6.34 -23.54
C VAL A 374 -8.18 -5.70 -23.40
N ASP A 375 -8.30 -4.41 -23.71
CA ASP A 375 -9.58 -3.68 -23.62
C ASP A 375 -10.65 -4.25 -24.57
N GLU A 376 -10.25 -4.67 -25.77
CA GLU A 376 -11.15 -5.34 -26.71
C GLU A 376 -11.54 -6.73 -26.21
N LEU A 377 -10.60 -7.49 -25.64
CA LEU A 377 -10.90 -8.78 -25.01
C LEU A 377 -11.87 -8.61 -23.82
N CYS A 378 -11.72 -7.56 -23.02
CA CYS A 378 -12.69 -7.23 -21.96
C CYS A 378 -14.11 -7.03 -22.51
N ASN A 379 -14.24 -6.35 -23.66
CA ASN A 379 -15.53 -6.11 -24.30
C ASN A 379 -16.18 -7.41 -24.83
N ARG A 380 -15.37 -8.43 -25.24
CA ARG A 380 -15.86 -9.73 -25.70
C ARG A 380 -16.42 -10.61 -24.60
N VAL A 381 -15.99 -10.40 -23.36
CA VAL A 381 -16.51 -11.13 -22.18
C VAL A 381 -18.00 -10.80 -21.90
N GLY A 382 -18.54 -9.72 -22.51
CA GLY A 382 -19.97 -9.39 -22.42
C GLY A 382 -20.44 -8.82 -21.07
N ARG A 383 -19.54 -8.67 -20.10
CA ARG A 383 -19.78 -8.06 -18.79
C ARG A 383 -18.59 -7.19 -18.40
N LYS A 384 -18.79 -6.28 -17.46
CA LYS A 384 -17.68 -5.46 -16.95
C LYS A 384 -16.70 -6.34 -16.17
N VAL A 385 -15.48 -6.46 -16.68
CA VAL A 385 -14.37 -7.19 -16.06
C VAL A 385 -13.19 -6.26 -15.80
N ASN A 386 -12.37 -6.61 -14.82
CA ASN A 386 -11.15 -5.88 -14.53
C ASN A 386 -10.10 -6.19 -15.62
N PRO A 387 -9.60 -5.19 -16.39
CA PRO A 387 -8.61 -5.44 -17.45
C PRO A 387 -7.33 -6.09 -16.97
N MET A 388 -6.94 -5.82 -15.72
CA MET A 388 -5.78 -6.44 -15.11
C MET A 388 -6.04 -7.95 -14.86
N ALA A 389 -7.26 -8.34 -14.47
CA ALA A 389 -7.64 -9.74 -14.31
C ALA A 389 -7.60 -10.50 -15.64
N VAL A 390 -8.02 -9.87 -16.75
CA VAL A 390 -7.89 -10.44 -18.10
C VAL A 390 -6.42 -10.63 -18.46
N SER A 391 -5.56 -9.64 -18.25
CA SER A 391 -4.11 -9.75 -18.48
C SER A 391 -3.48 -10.86 -17.64
N THR A 392 -3.90 -11.00 -16.39
CA THR A 392 -3.42 -12.05 -15.48
C THR A 392 -3.92 -13.42 -15.93
N ALA A 393 -5.18 -13.56 -16.35
CA ALA A 393 -5.73 -14.80 -16.91
C ALA A 393 -4.94 -15.27 -18.13
N ILE A 394 -4.64 -14.38 -19.09
CA ILE A 394 -3.79 -14.67 -20.25
C ILE A 394 -2.39 -15.14 -19.78
N SER A 395 -1.82 -14.51 -18.78
CA SER A 395 -0.50 -14.89 -18.24
C SER A 395 -0.53 -16.27 -17.57
N VAL A 396 -1.62 -16.64 -16.90
CA VAL A 396 -1.84 -17.97 -16.32
C VAL A 396 -1.92 -19.01 -17.43
N LEU A 397 -2.74 -18.78 -18.45
CA LEU A 397 -2.90 -19.66 -19.62
C LEU A 397 -1.56 -19.88 -20.35
N ALA A 398 -0.78 -18.83 -20.55
CA ALA A 398 0.54 -18.91 -21.19
C ALA A 398 1.54 -19.72 -20.35
N ARG A 399 1.53 -19.53 -19.04
CA ARG A 399 2.43 -20.25 -18.10
C ARG A 399 2.14 -21.74 -18.07
N GLN A 400 0.88 -22.13 -18.21
CA GLN A 400 0.45 -23.52 -18.25
C GLN A 400 0.59 -24.15 -19.63
N GLY A 401 1.03 -23.38 -20.63
CA GLY A 401 1.35 -23.88 -21.97
C GLY A 401 0.14 -24.06 -22.90
N TRP A 402 -1.05 -23.56 -22.52
CA TRP A 402 -2.24 -23.63 -23.40
C TRP A 402 -2.24 -22.59 -24.49
N ILE A 403 -1.57 -21.48 -24.24
CA ILE A 403 -1.33 -20.43 -25.22
C ILE A 403 0.15 -20.03 -25.22
N GLU A 404 0.58 -19.37 -26.30
CA GLU A 404 1.90 -18.76 -26.43
C GLU A 404 1.75 -17.26 -26.68
N ARG A 405 2.61 -16.44 -26.06
CA ARG A 405 2.67 -15.01 -26.32
C ARG A 405 3.81 -14.72 -27.29
N PHE A 406 3.53 -13.92 -28.32
CA PHE A 406 4.55 -13.49 -29.29
C PHE A 406 4.53 -11.98 -29.49
N ASP A 407 5.67 -11.43 -29.89
CA ASP A 407 5.78 -10.00 -30.17
C ASP A 407 5.30 -9.69 -31.61
N ILE A 408 4.47 -8.66 -31.73
CA ILE A 408 3.99 -8.18 -33.02
C ILE A 408 4.97 -7.10 -33.49
N PRO A 409 5.67 -7.29 -34.63
CA PRO A 409 6.63 -6.31 -35.14
C PRO A 409 6.01 -4.92 -35.30
N GLY A 410 6.71 -3.90 -34.78
CA GLY A 410 6.29 -2.51 -34.86
C GLY A 410 5.12 -2.11 -33.90
N LYS A 411 4.65 -3.01 -33.05
CA LYS A 411 3.60 -2.71 -32.05
C LYS A 411 4.07 -3.05 -30.66
N ARG A 412 3.64 -2.27 -29.67
CA ARG A 412 3.81 -2.62 -28.25
C ARG A 412 2.84 -3.73 -27.77
N LEU A 413 1.93 -4.14 -28.62
CA LEU A 413 0.95 -5.20 -28.37
C LEU A 413 1.58 -6.58 -28.59
N LYS A 414 1.36 -7.49 -27.64
CA LYS A 414 1.73 -8.91 -27.79
C LYS A 414 0.55 -9.70 -28.35
N GLY A 415 0.80 -10.50 -29.39
CA GLY A 415 -0.13 -11.49 -29.89
C GLY A 415 -0.23 -12.71 -28.96
N THR A 416 -1.29 -13.47 -29.14
CA THR A 416 -1.54 -14.74 -28.41
C THR A 416 -1.82 -15.83 -29.45
N ARG A 417 -1.10 -16.95 -29.38
CA ARG A 417 -1.32 -18.14 -30.23
C ARG A 417 -1.85 -19.27 -29.36
N ILE A 418 -2.92 -19.93 -29.81
CA ILE A 418 -3.51 -21.08 -29.12
C ILE A 418 -2.69 -22.32 -29.44
N LYS A 419 -2.26 -23.07 -28.42
CA LYS A 419 -1.44 -24.27 -28.55
C LYS A 419 -2.23 -25.55 -28.53
N GLN A 420 -3.35 -25.57 -27.84
CA GLN A 420 -4.21 -26.75 -27.71
C GLN A 420 -5.59 -26.46 -28.27
N LEU A 421 -5.86 -27.06 -29.44
CA LEU A 421 -7.10 -26.87 -30.18
C LEU A 421 -8.16 -27.91 -29.72
N GLY A 422 -9.42 -27.52 -29.84
CA GLY A 422 -10.55 -28.44 -29.56
C GLY A 422 -10.87 -28.61 -28.09
N LEU A 423 -10.25 -27.85 -27.18
CA LEU A 423 -10.61 -27.79 -25.77
C LEU A 423 -11.54 -26.60 -25.51
N SER A 424 -12.49 -26.76 -24.61
CA SER A 424 -13.23 -25.66 -23.99
C SER A 424 -12.48 -25.16 -22.76
N GLY A 425 -12.65 -23.89 -22.41
CA GLY A 425 -12.11 -23.34 -21.18
C GLY A 425 -12.54 -24.11 -19.91
N SER A 426 -13.73 -24.72 -19.92
CA SER A 426 -14.23 -25.58 -18.85
C SER A 426 -13.41 -26.85 -18.64
N ASP A 427 -12.76 -27.36 -19.70
CA ASP A 427 -11.98 -28.60 -19.70
C ASP A 427 -10.55 -28.39 -19.17
N LEU A 428 -10.15 -27.13 -19.03
CA LEU A 428 -8.81 -26.81 -18.54
C LEU A 428 -8.65 -27.23 -17.06
N PRO A 429 -7.59 -27.99 -16.73
CA PRO A 429 -7.32 -28.43 -15.35
C PRO A 429 -6.79 -27.30 -14.48
N ILE A 430 -7.58 -26.24 -14.30
CA ILE A 430 -7.25 -25.10 -13.47
C ILE A 430 -7.55 -25.42 -12.01
N ASP A 431 -6.52 -25.28 -11.15
CA ASP A 431 -6.69 -25.42 -9.71
C ASP A 431 -7.38 -24.18 -9.09
N GLY A 432 -8.69 -24.21 -9.08
CA GLY A 432 -9.52 -23.14 -8.51
C GLY A 432 -9.31 -22.95 -7.00
N LYS A 433 -8.91 -24.00 -6.25
CA LYS A 433 -8.64 -23.91 -4.81
C LYS A 433 -7.36 -23.10 -4.55
N ALA A 434 -6.29 -23.39 -5.29
CA ALA A 434 -5.05 -22.63 -5.18
C ALA A 434 -5.25 -21.15 -5.53
N LEU A 435 -6.05 -20.85 -6.56
CA LEU A 435 -6.38 -19.46 -6.94
C LEU A 435 -7.19 -18.76 -5.84
N ALA A 436 -8.20 -19.41 -5.27
CA ALA A 436 -9.00 -18.85 -4.18
C ALA A 436 -8.16 -18.58 -2.93
N LEU A 437 -7.29 -19.52 -2.56
CA LEU A 437 -6.39 -19.37 -1.41
C LEU A 437 -5.42 -18.19 -1.60
N LYS A 438 -4.92 -17.98 -2.82
CA LYS A 438 -4.07 -16.81 -3.13
C LYS A 438 -4.85 -15.52 -2.97
N ALA A 439 -6.08 -15.42 -3.48
CA ALA A 439 -6.93 -14.25 -3.34
C ALA A 439 -7.25 -13.92 -1.87
N GLU A 440 -7.52 -14.95 -1.06
CA GLU A 440 -7.76 -14.80 0.38
C GLU A 440 -6.53 -14.24 1.10
N ARG A 441 -5.34 -14.76 0.80
CA ARG A 441 -4.07 -14.26 1.36
C ARG A 441 -3.79 -12.80 1.01
N ASP A 442 -4.00 -12.41 -0.25
CA ASP A 442 -3.80 -11.03 -0.67
C ASP A 442 -4.80 -10.09 0.04
N SER A 443 -6.04 -10.54 0.25
CA SER A 443 -7.05 -9.83 1.02
C SER A 443 -6.69 -9.72 2.51
N GLU A 444 -6.11 -10.77 3.11
CA GLU A 444 -5.68 -10.75 4.51
C GLU A 444 -4.48 -9.82 4.74
N ARG A 445 -3.55 -9.72 3.79
CA ARG A 445 -2.47 -8.72 3.84
C ARG A 445 -3.01 -7.29 3.83
N LEU A 446 -4.00 -7.02 2.97
CA LEU A 446 -4.64 -5.72 2.94
C LEU A 446 -5.35 -5.40 4.27
N LYS A 447 -6.01 -6.38 4.86
CA LYS A 447 -6.62 -6.28 6.19
C LYS A 447 -5.59 -5.93 7.26
N THR A 448 -4.43 -6.57 7.19
CA THR A 448 -3.33 -6.38 8.14
C THR A 448 -2.76 -4.96 8.09
N VAL A 449 -2.55 -4.37 6.90
CA VAL A 449 -2.09 -2.98 6.81
C VAL A 449 -3.17 -1.98 7.26
N ILE A 450 -4.45 -2.29 7.04
CA ILE A 450 -5.55 -1.50 7.59
C ILE A 450 -5.54 -1.55 9.13
N ASN A 451 -5.39 -2.74 9.71
CA ASN A 451 -5.29 -2.92 11.16
C ASN A 451 -4.08 -2.17 11.74
N PHE A 452 -2.92 -2.24 11.07
CA PHE A 452 -1.75 -1.43 11.41
C PHE A 452 -2.07 0.08 11.43
N SER A 453 -2.85 0.55 10.44
CA SER A 453 -3.20 1.96 10.32
C SER A 453 -4.10 2.46 11.47
N TYR A 454 -4.92 1.59 12.04
CA TYR A 454 -5.78 1.89 13.19
C TYR A 454 -5.13 1.55 14.55
N ALA A 455 -3.99 0.84 14.57
CA ALA A 455 -3.33 0.45 15.81
C ALA A 455 -2.93 1.67 16.65
N GLN A 456 -3.16 1.60 17.96
CA GLN A 456 -2.79 2.62 18.94
C GLN A 456 -1.49 2.29 19.69
N SER A 457 -0.97 1.07 19.54
CA SER A 457 0.32 0.66 20.08
C SER A 457 1.48 1.31 19.32
N CYS A 458 2.68 1.23 19.89
CA CYS A 458 3.89 1.70 19.22
C CYS A 458 4.02 1.12 17.80
N ARG A 459 4.09 1.98 16.76
CA ARG A 459 4.18 1.56 15.36
C ARG A 459 5.36 0.65 15.09
N GLN A 460 6.53 1.00 15.63
CA GLN A 460 7.73 0.18 15.44
C GLN A 460 7.60 -1.18 16.11
N LYS A 461 7.12 -1.24 17.36
CA LYS A 461 6.89 -2.51 18.05
C LYS A 461 5.90 -3.38 17.27
N TRP A 462 4.80 -2.81 16.77
CA TRP A 462 3.81 -3.52 15.97
C TRP A 462 4.44 -4.16 14.71
N ILE A 463 5.34 -3.41 14.01
CA ILE A 463 6.07 -3.93 12.84
C ILE A 463 7.04 -5.06 13.28
N LEU A 464 7.74 -4.90 14.40
CA LEU A 464 8.66 -5.92 14.93
C LEU A 464 7.91 -7.22 15.24
N ASP A 465 6.80 -7.12 15.96
CA ASP A 465 5.94 -8.26 16.31
C ASP A 465 5.40 -8.95 15.03
N TYR A 466 5.03 -8.18 14.01
CA TYR A 466 4.58 -8.71 12.72
C TYR A 466 5.63 -9.55 12.00
N PHE A 467 6.91 -9.15 12.07
CA PHE A 467 8.03 -9.90 11.48
C PHE A 467 8.62 -10.97 12.43
N GLY A 468 8.02 -11.17 13.61
CA GLY A 468 8.42 -12.18 14.57
C GLY A 468 9.53 -11.77 15.55
N GLU A 469 9.88 -10.47 15.62
CA GLU A 469 10.84 -9.93 16.60
C GLU A 469 10.10 -9.42 17.86
N CYS A 470 9.59 -10.35 18.68
CA CYS A 470 8.62 -10.06 19.76
C CYS A 470 9.19 -9.33 21.00
N ASN A 471 10.50 -9.09 21.10
CA ASN A 471 11.14 -8.49 22.29
C ASN A 471 11.35 -6.98 22.17
N GLY A 472 10.70 -6.31 21.23
CA GLY A 472 10.87 -4.89 20.97
C GLY A 472 10.25 -4.01 22.05
N GLU A 473 11.00 -2.99 22.51
CA GLU A 473 10.47 -1.91 23.35
C GLU A 473 9.75 -0.84 22.51
N ASN A 474 8.96 0.00 23.19
CA ASN A 474 8.33 1.16 22.56
C ASN A 474 9.39 2.14 22.06
N CYS A 475 9.28 2.55 20.79
CA CYS A 475 10.31 3.35 20.11
C CYS A 475 10.43 4.80 20.60
N LYS A 476 9.48 5.32 21.34
CA LYS A 476 9.40 6.70 21.88
C LYS A 476 9.39 7.83 20.84
N ARG A 477 9.28 7.51 19.52
CA ARG A 477 9.40 8.49 18.42
C ARG A 477 8.27 8.43 17.38
N CYS A 478 7.51 7.33 17.29
CA CYS A 478 6.35 7.26 16.40
C CYS A 478 5.22 8.18 16.87
N ASP A 479 4.23 8.40 16.01
CA ASP A 479 3.03 9.19 16.32
C ASP A 479 2.38 8.76 17.64
N ASN A 480 2.10 7.47 17.81
CA ASN A 480 1.46 6.93 19.01
C ASN A 480 2.31 7.14 20.28
N CYS A 481 3.64 6.89 20.20
CA CYS A 481 4.52 7.12 21.35
C CYS A 481 4.66 8.60 21.71
N GLN A 482 4.63 9.51 20.72
CA GLN A 482 4.69 10.95 20.96
C GLN A 482 3.39 11.47 21.56
N GLN A 483 2.24 10.96 21.09
CA GLN A 483 0.95 11.28 21.68
C GLN A 483 0.87 10.81 23.13
N ALA A 484 1.29 9.58 23.42
CA ALA A 484 1.33 9.04 24.79
C ALA A 484 2.25 9.86 25.72
N LYS A 485 3.38 10.40 25.21
CA LYS A 485 4.26 11.26 26.01
C LYS A 485 3.62 12.60 26.39
N ASN A 486 2.76 13.13 25.55
CA ASN A 486 2.11 14.42 25.74
C ASN A 486 0.85 14.35 26.62
N ARG A 487 0.40 13.15 26.98
CA ARG A 487 -0.78 12.90 27.81
C ARG A 487 -0.37 12.08 29.03
N ALA A 488 -0.49 12.64 30.23
CA ALA A 488 -0.28 11.89 31.46
C ALA A 488 -1.55 11.06 31.72
N ALA A 489 -1.43 9.74 31.75
CA ALA A 489 -2.51 8.89 32.22
C ALA A 489 -2.80 9.19 33.68
N ARG A 490 -4.07 9.36 34.00
CA ARG A 490 -4.54 9.62 35.38
C ARG A 490 -5.84 8.88 35.67
N THR A 491 -6.09 8.61 36.88
CA THR A 491 -7.37 8.04 37.31
C THR A 491 -8.50 9.02 36.99
N PRO A 492 -9.53 8.62 36.22
CA PRO A 492 -10.66 9.47 35.90
C PRO A 492 -11.40 9.93 37.16
N SER A 493 -11.81 11.18 37.19
CA SER A 493 -12.79 11.62 38.20
C SER A 493 -14.12 10.84 38.05
N LYS A 494 -14.96 10.87 39.05
CA LYS A 494 -16.27 10.16 39.06
C LYS A 494 -17.14 10.57 37.85
N ASP A 495 -17.14 11.85 37.50
CA ASP A 495 -17.91 12.36 36.37
C ASP A 495 -17.31 11.92 35.03
N GLU A 496 -15.98 11.96 34.90
CA GLU A 496 -15.28 11.48 33.70
C GLU A 496 -15.45 9.97 33.51
N PHE A 497 -15.35 9.19 34.58
CA PHE A 497 -15.61 7.75 34.54
C PHE A 497 -17.04 7.45 34.09
N THR A 498 -18.02 8.24 34.52
CA THR A 498 -19.41 8.13 34.04
C THR A 498 -19.51 8.41 32.55
N LEU A 499 -18.71 9.33 31.96
CA LEU A 499 -18.68 9.58 30.53
C LEU A 499 -18.04 8.41 29.78
N VAL A 500 -16.95 7.85 30.31
CA VAL A 500 -16.33 6.62 29.77
C VAL A 500 -17.35 5.49 29.72
N GLN A 501 -18.05 5.24 30.81
CA GLN A 501 -19.09 4.19 30.88
C GLN A 501 -20.23 4.46 29.89
N LYS A 502 -20.68 5.70 29.70
CA LYS A 502 -21.69 6.07 28.70
C LYS A 502 -21.20 5.79 27.27
N ALA A 503 -19.94 6.13 26.93
CA ALA A 503 -19.36 5.89 25.65
C ALA A 503 -19.26 4.38 25.34
N LEU A 504 -18.71 3.59 26.28
CA LEU A 504 -18.61 2.14 26.17
C LEU A 504 -19.98 1.45 26.10
N SER A 505 -20.96 1.90 26.90
CA SER A 505 -22.35 1.40 26.83
C SER A 505 -23.00 1.72 25.49
N GLY A 506 -22.66 2.85 24.87
CA GLY A 506 -23.10 3.18 23.53
C GLY A 506 -22.60 2.16 22.51
N VAL A 507 -21.31 1.82 22.54
CA VAL A 507 -20.73 0.79 21.67
C VAL A 507 -21.39 -0.57 21.92
N ALA A 508 -21.53 -0.98 23.18
CA ALA A 508 -22.17 -2.25 23.57
C ALA A 508 -23.59 -2.38 23.02
N ARG A 509 -24.44 -1.34 23.16
CA ARG A 509 -25.84 -1.35 22.71
C ARG A 509 -25.98 -1.33 21.19
N MET A 510 -24.98 -0.83 20.49
CA MET A 510 -24.90 -0.85 19.02
C MET A 510 -24.18 -2.09 18.48
N SER A 511 -23.79 -3.02 19.33
CA SER A 511 -23.17 -4.30 18.99
C SER A 511 -24.10 -5.47 19.33
N ARG A 512 -23.83 -6.64 18.79
CA ARG A 512 -24.51 -7.88 19.16
C ARG A 512 -23.72 -8.61 20.25
N ARG A 513 -24.35 -8.85 21.39
CA ARG A 513 -23.71 -9.60 22.49
C ARG A 513 -23.62 -11.08 22.14
N LEU A 514 -22.43 -11.68 22.23
CA LEU A 514 -22.16 -13.10 22.00
C LEU A 514 -21.93 -13.85 23.32
N GLY A 515 -21.41 -13.17 24.35
CA GLY A 515 -21.10 -13.73 25.66
C GLY A 515 -21.09 -12.67 26.76
N PRO A 516 -20.67 -13.01 27.98
CA PRO A 516 -20.60 -12.04 29.10
C PRO A 516 -19.73 -10.82 28.77
N ASP A 517 -18.56 -11.04 28.15
CA ASP A 517 -17.56 -10.02 27.83
C ASP A 517 -17.18 -10.02 26.35
N ASP A 518 -17.99 -10.63 25.47
CA ASP A 518 -17.77 -10.69 24.05
C ASP A 518 -18.91 -10.06 23.23
N TRP A 519 -18.52 -9.17 22.33
CA TRP A 519 -19.42 -8.33 21.57
C TRP A 519 -19.03 -8.35 20.07
N MET A 520 -19.96 -8.73 19.21
CA MET A 520 -19.81 -8.65 17.75
C MET A 520 -20.12 -7.22 17.30
N PRO A 521 -19.15 -6.49 16.69
CA PRO A 521 -19.38 -5.13 16.24
C PRO A 521 -20.33 -5.09 15.05
N ARG A 522 -21.10 -4.01 14.91
CA ARG A 522 -22.05 -3.84 13.79
C ARG A 522 -21.87 -2.49 13.07
N PHE A 523 -21.27 -1.51 13.74
CA PHE A 523 -21.16 -0.16 13.20
C PHE A 523 -19.75 0.41 13.39
N GLY A 524 -19.35 1.27 12.45
CA GLY A 524 -18.08 2.00 12.53
C GLY A 524 -18.14 3.16 13.52
N LYS A 525 -16.99 3.61 14.01
CA LYS A 525 -16.76 4.69 14.99
C LYS A 525 -17.61 5.94 14.70
N ARG A 526 -17.59 6.43 13.47
CA ARG A 526 -18.32 7.65 13.09
C ARG A 526 -19.83 7.53 13.31
N LYS A 527 -20.43 6.40 12.95
CA LYS A 527 -21.87 6.17 13.12
C LYS A 527 -22.26 6.06 14.59
N ILE A 528 -21.39 5.42 15.39
CA ILE A 528 -21.57 5.31 16.85
C ILE A 528 -21.52 6.70 17.50
N ILE A 529 -20.51 7.51 17.18
CA ILE A 529 -20.39 8.89 17.70
C ILE A 529 -21.62 9.73 17.30
N GLN A 530 -22.07 9.66 16.04
CA GLN A 530 -23.26 10.36 15.56
C GLN A 530 -24.52 9.98 16.37
N CYS A 531 -24.71 8.70 16.69
CA CYS A 531 -25.80 8.25 17.52
C CYS A 531 -25.70 8.83 18.95
N LEU A 532 -24.53 8.73 19.59
CA LEU A 532 -24.30 9.26 20.95
C LEU A 532 -24.43 10.78 21.04
N MET A 533 -24.16 11.48 19.93
CA MET A 533 -24.38 12.93 19.80
C MET A 533 -25.82 13.30 19.47
N GLY A 534 -26.71 12.32 19.25
CA GLY A 534 -28.14 12.59 18.99
C GLY A 534 -28.41 13.07 17.56
N SER A 535 -27.63 12.59 16.57
CA SER A 535 -27.85 12.93 15.17
C SER A 535 -29.17 12.41 14.66
N GLN A 536 -29.89 13.27 13.91
CA GLN A 536 -31.16 12.96 13.24
C GLN A 536 -30.99 12.63 11.75
N SER A 537 -29.80 12.18 11.35
CA SER A 537 -29.52 11.81 9.96
C SER A 537 -30.35 10.59 9.52
N ALA A 538 -30.68 10.50 8.24
CA ALA A 538 -31.38 9.34 7.68
C ALA A 538 -30.66 8.03 8.01
N ALA A 539 -29.31 8.03 7.93
CA ALA A 539 -28.49 6.86 8.26
C ALA A 539 -28.65 6.33 9.69
N ILE A 540 -28.94 7.21 10.67
CA ILE A 540 -29.21 6.85 12.06
C ILE A 540 -30.64 6.29 12.19
N ARG A 541 -31.63 6.95 11.61
CA ARG A 541 -33.04 6.54 11.65
C ARG A 541 -33.28 5.21 10.93
N ASP A 542 -32.77 5.06 9.72
CA ASP A 542 -32.92 3.84 8.91
C ASP A 542 -32.30 2.60 9.58
N SER A 543 -31.35 2.81 10.50
CA SER A 543 -30.74 1.76 11.30
C SER A 543 -31.42 1.57 12.67
N GLY A 544 -32.47 2.33 13.00
CA GLY A 544 -33.18 2.27 14.29
C GLY A 544 -32.33 2.71 15.50
N LEU A 545 -31.20 3.42 15.25
CA LEU A 545 -30.29 3.85 16.31
C LEU A 545 -30.79 5.04 17.11
N ASP A 546 -31.73 5.79 16.57
CA ASP A 546 -32.45 6.90 17.23
C ASP A 546 -33.36 6.42 18.36
N GLN A 547 -33.76 5.14 18.37
CA GLN A 547 -34.58 4.52 19.42
C GLN A 547 -33.77 3.98 20.60
N LEU A 548 -32.45 3.98 20.52
CA LEU A 548 -31.60 3.48 21.59
C LEU A 548 -31.58 4.46 22.77
N SER A 549 -31.62 3.94 23.99
CA SER A 549 -31.50 4.75 25.25
C SER A 549 -30.17 5.51 25.34
N THR A 550 -29.19 5.17 24.50
CA THR A 550 -27.91 5.87 24.42
C THR A 550 -27.89 6.92 23.32
N HIS A 551 -28.96 7.08 22.53
CA HIS A 551 -29.05 8.16 21.54
C HIS A 551 -29.01 9.53 22.20
N GLY A 552 -28.02 10.36 21.82
CA GLY A 552 -27.85 11.71 22.37
C GLY A 552 -27.28 11.78 23.79
N ILE A 553 -26.84 10.66 24.38
CA ILE A 553 -26.38 10.62 25.78
C ILE A 553 -25.11 11.45 26.04
N LEU A 554 -24.31 11.70 24.98
CA LEU A 554 -23.11 12.54 25.01
C LEU A 554 -23.29 13.90 24.30
N LYS A 555 -24.50 14.27 23.93
CA LYS A 555 -24.79 15.50 23.16
C LYS A 555 -24.23 16.77 23.80
N ARG A 556 -24.15 16.82 25.15
CA ARG A 556 -23.67 17.98 25.88
C ARG A 556 -22.16 18.18 25.84
N GLU A 557 -21.38 17.13 25.52
CA GLU A 557 -19.92 17.17 25.60
C GLU A 557 -19.26 17.77 24.35
N GLY A 558 -19.98 17.91 23.27
CA GLY A 558 -19.47 18.40 21.98
C GLY A 558 -18.73 17.33 21.16
N SER A 559 -18.80 17.44 19.83
CA SER A 559 -18.26 16.42 18.90
C SER A 559 -16.76 16.22 19.04
N ALA A 560 -15.99 17.31 19.13
CA ALA A 560 -14.54 17.25 19.26
C ALA A 560 -14.08 16.52 20.53
N TYR A 561 -14.75 16.76 21.66
CA TYR A 561 -14.46 16.07 22.91
C TYR A 561 -14.80 14.57 22.83
N VAL A 562 -15.96 14.23 22.25
CA VAL A 562 -16.39 12.83 22.11
C VAL A 562 -15.46 12.07 21.16
N GLU A 563 -15.03 12.69 20.06
CA GLU A 563 -14.04 12.11 19.15
C GLU A 563 -12.71 11.82 19.88
N ALA A 564 -12.18 12.79 20.62
CA ALA A 564 -10.97 12.63 21.42
C ALA A 564 -11.12 11.60 22.55
N LEU A 565 -12.31 11.51 23.18
CA LEU A 565 -12.63 10.47 24.17
C LEU A 565 -12.55 9.07 23.54
N PHE A 566 -13.13 8.88 22.35
CA PHE A 566 -13.05 7.60 21.65
C PHE A 566 -11.61 7.23 21.28
N GLU A 567 -10.78 8.19 20.86
CA GLU A 567 -9.35 7.97 20.64
C GLU A 567 -8.61 7.53 21.92
N CYS A 568 -8.95 8.15 23.06
CA CYS A 568 -8.43 7.74 24.34
C CYS A 568 -8.84 6.31 24.71
N LEU A 569 -10.12 5.94 24.53
CA LEU A 569 -10.62 4.59 24.83
C LEU A 569 -10.01 3.52 23.91
N GLU A 570 -9.77 3.83 22.64
CA GLU A 570 -9.02 2.97 21.73
C GLU A 570 -7.55 2.84 22.17
N GLY A 571 -6.89 3.95 22.52
CA GLY A 571 -5.52 3.98 23.03
C GLY A 571 -5.31 3.17 24.32
N ALA A 572 -6.34 3.15 25.18
CA ALA A 572 -6.34 2.36 26.40
C ALA A 572 -6.75 0.88 26.20
N GLY A 573 -7.02 0.47 24.95
CA GLY A 573 -7.43 -0.91 24.64
C GLY A 573 -8.83 -1.29 25.10
N LEU A 574 -9.67 -0.31 25.45
CA LEU A 574 -11.07 -0.55 25.83
C LEU A 574 -11.98 -0.73 24.60
N LEU A 575 -11.58 -0.13 23.51
CA LEU A 575 -12.19 -0.26 22.18
C LEU A 575 -11.15 -0.68 21.17
N GLN A 576 -11.57 -1.43 20.15
CA GLN A 576 -10.71 -1.88 19.07
C GLN A 576 -11.44 -1.76 17.74
N VAL A 577 -10.73 -1.31 16.68
CA VAL A 577 -11.27 -1.36 15.33
C VAL A 577 -11.05 -2.75 14.78
N GLU A 578 -12.11 -3.42 14.35
CA GLU A 578 -12.10 -4.71 13.68
C GLU A 578 -12.61 -4.51 12.25
N VAL A 579 -11.88 -5.03 11.27
CA VAL A 579 -12.30 -4.93 9.87
C VAL A 579 -13.07 -6.19 9.52
N ASP A 580 -14.40 -6.07 9.39
CA ASP A 580 -15.28 -7.13 8.92
C ASP A 580 -15.80 -6.77 7.52
N GLY A 581 -15.47 -7.63 6.53
CA GLY A 581 -15.83 -7.39 5.14
C GLY A 581 -15.28 -6.06 4.61
N ASN A 582 -16.17 -5.14 4.25
CA ASN A 582 -15.83 -3.89 3.57
C ASN A 582 -15.73 -2.66 4.48
N TYR A 583 -15.96 -2.79 5.78
CA TYR A 583 -16.03 -1.62 6.69
C TYR A 583 -15.26 -1.83 7.99
N PRO A 584 -14.58 -0.78 8.50
CA PRO A 584 -14.01 -0.80 9.84
C PRO A 584 -15.14 -0.65 10.86
N LEU A 585 -15.31 -1.65 11.72
CA LEU A 585 -16.28 -1.69 12.78
C LEU A 585 -15.61 -1.47 14.14
N LEU A 586 -16.30 -0.84 15.09
CA LEU A 586 -15.74 -0.57 16.40
C LEU A 586 -16.25 -1.62 17.40
N LYS A 587 -15.32 -2.40 17.94
CA LYS A 587 -15.57 -3.49 18.90
C LYS A 587 -15.30 -3.05 20.33
N LEU A 588 -16.18 -3.41 21.25
CA LEU A 588 -15.92 -3.35 22.68
C LEU A 588 -15.05 -4.55 23.07
N THR A 589 -13.88 -4.29 23.69
CA THR A 589 -12.98 -5.35 24.18
C THR A 589 -13.49 -5.95 25.50
N ALA A 590 -12.97 -7.11 25.91
CA ALA A 590 -13.29 -7.70 27.21
C ALA A 590 -12.90 -6.76 28.38
N THR A 591 -11.74 -6.09 28.27
CA THR A 591 -11.33 -5.07 29.24
C THR A 591 -12.30 -3.88 29.23
N GLY A 592 -12.71 -3.42 28.05
CA GLY A 592 -13.72 -2.36 27.91
C GLY A 592 -15.07 -2.73 28.53
N ALA A 593 -15.50 -3.98 28.39
CA ALA A 593 -16.74 -4.48 29.00
C ALA A 593 -16.68 -4.43 30.55
N ARG A 594 -15.56 -4.82 31.15
CA ARG A 594 -15.34 -4.80 32.59
C ARG A 594 -15.31 -3.36 33.17
N VAL A 595 -14.64 -2.45 32.43
CA VAL A 595 -14.65 -1.00 32.79
C VAL A 595 -16.04 -0.40 32.65
N MET A 596 -16.78 -0.75 31.59
CA MET A 596 -18.16 -0.34 31.38
C MET A 596 -19.08 -0.77 32.55
N GLN A 597 -18.88 -1.98 33.04
CA GLN A 597 -19.63 -2.55 34.17
C GLN A 597 -19.18 -1.98 35.54
N GLY A 598 -18.09 -1.25 35.58
CA GLY A 598 -17.52 -0.72 36.80
C GLY A 598 -16.76 -1.76 37.66
N VAL A 599 -16.41 -2.89 37.07
CA VAL A 599 -15.62 -3.95 37.70
C VAL A 599 -14.15 -3.53 37.82
N ASP A 600 -13.63 -2.93 36.75
CA ASP A 600 -12.26 -2.45 36.65
C ASP A 600 -12.22 -0.92 36.60
N THR A 601 -11.17 -0.34 37.21
CA THR A 601 -10.78 1.05 37.03
C THR A 601 -9.42 1.09 36.34
N ILE A 602 -9.24 2.01 35.39
CA ILE A 602 -8.01 2.14 34.63
C ILE A 602 -7.63 3.62 34.54
N ASP A 603 -6.33 3.89 34.53
CA ASP A 603 -5.82 5.23 34.28
C ASP A 603 -5.97 5.53 32.78
N LEU A 604 -6.50 6.72 32.47
CA LEU A 604 -6.82 7.15 31.12
C LEU A 604 -6.19 8.50 30.79
N GLU A 605 -5.77 8.66 29.56
CA GLU A 605 -5.27 9.93 28.99
C GLU A 605 -6.45 10.77 28.47
N LEU A 606 -7.37 11.14 29.39
CA LEU A 606 -8.60 11.83 29.01
C LEU A 606 -8.33 13.20 28.40
N PRO A 607 -9.10 13.61 27.37
CA PRO A 607 -9.00 14.94 26.78
C PRO A 607 -9.41 15.99 27.83
N GLU A 608 -8.74 17.16 27.78
CA GLU A 608 -9.13 18.28 28.60
C GLU A 608 -10.52 18.76 28.18
N ARG A 609 -11.41 18.93 29.16
CA ARG A 609 -12.67 19.64 28.98
C ARG A 609 -12.34 21.12 28.79
N THR A 610 -12.34 21.61 27.56
CA THR A 610 -12.39 23.06 27.35
C THR A 610 -13.65 23.56 27.97
N ALA A 611 -13.53 24.36 29.06
CA ALA A 611 -14.61 25.01 29.70
C ALA A 611 -15.31 25.95 28.68
N GLY A 612 -16.25 25.38 27.93
CA GLY A 612 -17.15 26.15 27.10
C GLY A 612 -18.01 27.01 28.04
N THR A 613 -17.85 28.30 27.94
CA THR A 613 -18.66 29.34 28.57
C THR A 613 -20.14 28.93 28.57
N PHE A 614 -20.62 28.53 29.75
CA PHE A 614 -22.04 28.41 30.00
C PHE A 614 -22.66 29.81 30.02
N SER A 615 -23.05 30.32 28.85
CA SER A 615 -23.97 31.42 28.77
C SER A 615 -25.38 30.85 29.03
N GLN A 616 -25.90 31.06 30.25
CA GLN A 616 -27.32 30.91 30.52
C GLN A 616 -28.06 31.89 29.61
N LYS A 617 -28.63 31.39 28.52
CA LYS A 617 -29.69 32.09 27.79
C LYS A 617 -31.03 31.51 28.23
N SER A 618 -31.77 32.37 28.97
CA SER A 618 -33.18 32.24 29.30
C SER A 618 -34.02 31.75 28.11
N ALA A 619 -34.99 30.90 28.45
CA ALA A 619 -35.96 30.32 27.55
C ALA A 619 -36.83 31.39 26.85
N ASN A 620 -36.80 31.41 25.52
CA ASN A 620 -37.90 31.90 24.67
C ASN A 620 -38.14 30.88 23.56
N PRO A 621 -39.41 30.70 23.13
CA PRO A 621 -39.80 29.55 22.28
C PRO A 621 -39.28 29.63 20.86
N PRO A 622 -39.21 28.50 20.13
CA PRO A 622 -38.46 28.39 18.89
C PRO A 622 -39.20 28.99 17.72
N SER A 623 -38.62 30.01 17.13
CA SER A 623 -38.94 30.39 15.75
C SER A 623 -38.04 29.58 14.81
N SER A 624 -38.68 28.79 13.99
CA SER A 624 -38.07 27.96 12.94
C SER A 624 -37.46 28.80 11.84
N THR A 625 -36.14 28.90 11.77
CA THR A 625 -35.40 29.28 10.55
C THR A 625 -34.09 28.47 10.47
N PRO A 626 -33.80 27.86 9.31
CA PRO A 626 -32.60 27.07 9.15
C PRO A 626 -31.35 27.96 9.04
N LYS A 627 -30.38 27.80 9.97
CA LYS A 627 -29.06 28.44 9.86
C LYS A 627 -28.19 27.69 8.85
N ASN A 628 -28.32 28.09 7.57
CA ASN A 628 -27.23 27.97 6.61
C ASN A 628 -26.88 29.40 6.18
N GLY A 629 -25.83 29.96 6.79
CA GLY A 629 -25.27 31.22 6.31
C GLY A 629 -24.68 31.01 4.92
N PRO A 630 -24.78 31.99 3.99
CA PRO A 630 -24.30 31.87 2.64
C PRO A 630 -22.75 31.75 2.61
N PRO A 631 -22.19 30.95 1.67
CA PRO A 631 -20.75 30.89 1.47
C PRO A 631 -20.16 32.26 1.17
N GLY A 632 -18.99 32.59 1.68
CA GLY A 632 -18.32 33.85 1.39
C GLY A 632 -18.14 34.05 -0.13
N GLY A 633 -18.43 35.26 -0.64
CA GLY A 633 -18.31 35.61 -2.07
C GLY A 633 -19.63 35.93 -2.79
N ILE A 634 -20.74 36.07 -2.08
CA ILE A 634 -22.03 36.45 -2.68
C ILE A 634 -22.14 37.98 -2.75
N LEU A 635 -22.17 38.51 -3.96
CA LEU A 635 -22.34 39.95 -4.24
C LEU A 635 -23.81 40.37 -4.09
N ASP A 636 -24.77 39.56 -4.56
CA ASP A 636 -26.21 39.81 -4.44
C ASP A 636 -26.91 38.74 -3.57
N ARG A 637 -27.03 39.04 -2.28
CA ARG A 637 -27.64 38.14 -1.28
C ARG A 637 -29.14 37.97 -1.48
N ARG A 638 -29.82 39.00 -2.01
CA ARG A 638 -31.28 38.97 -2.23
C ARG A 638 -31.59 38.00 -3.38
N LEU A 639 -30.93 38.17 -4.51
CA LEU A 639 -31.09 37.31 -5.68
C LEU A 639 -30.70 35.85 -5.33
N TYR A 640 -29.58 35.65 -4.63
CA TYR A 640 -29.19 34.31 -4.17
C TYR A 640 -30.27 33.61 -3.34
N GLY A 641 -30.92 34.35 -2.42
CA GLY A 641 -32.06 33.83 -1.62
C GLY A 641 -33.23 33.38 -2.49
N ILE A 642 -33.57 34.15 -3.52
CA ILE A 642 -34.62 33.81 -4.48
C ILE A 642 -34.30 32.55 -5.26
N LEU A 643 -33.07 32.44 -5.76
CA LEU A 643 -32.61 31.26 -6.51
C LEU A 643 -32.55 29.99 -5.64
N VAL A 644 -32.21 30.12 -4.37
CA VAL A 644 -32.27 29.00 -3.39
C VAL A 644 -33.72 28.55 -3.17
N GLY A 645 -34.65 29.50 -3.02
CA GLY A 645 -36.08 29.22 -2.90
C GLY A 645 -36.66 28.52 -4.12
N LEU A 646 -36.30 28.98 -5.31
CA LEU A 646 -36.71 28.37 -6.58
C LEU A 646 -36.20 26.96 -6.72
N ARG A 647 -34.91 26.71 -6.40
CA ARG A 647 -34.32 25.37 -6.37
C ARG A 647 -35.08 24.43 -5.43
N ALA A 648 -35.41 24.90 -4.23
CA ALA A 648 -36.15 24.11 -3.26
C ALA A 648 -37.55 23.70 -3.76
N LYS A 649 -38.27 24.65 -4.44
CA LYS A 649 -39.54 24.33 -5.07
C LYS A 649 -39.43 23.27 -6.15
N MET A 650 -38.44 23.38 -7.04
CA MET A 650 -38.21 22.40 -8.12
C MET A 650 -37.78 21.02 -7.56
N ALA A 651 -36.97 20.99 -6.53
CA ALA A 651 -36.60 19.78 -5.86
C ALA A 651 -37.82 19.06 -5.24
N ALA A 652 -38.71 19.81 -4.60
CA ALA A 652 -39.95 19.28 -4.02
C ALA A 652 -40.91 18.71 -5.11
N GLN A 653 -41.01 19.37 -6.25
CA GLN A 653 -41.84 18.90 -7.38
C GLN A 653 -41.31 17.61 -8.02
N THR A 654 -40.00 17.44 -8.05
CA THR A 654 -39.35 16.26 -8.69
C THR A 654 -39.04 15.13 -7.72
N GLY A 655 -39.24 15.31 -6.41
CA GLY A 655 -38.88 14.33 -5.36
C GLY A 655 -37.38 14.06 -5.22
N LYS A 656 -36.54 14.90 -5.85
CA LYS A 656 -35.07 14.69 -5.86
C LYS A 656 -34.37 15.69 -4.92
N PRO A 657 -33.19 15.35 -4.38
CA PRO A 657 -32.42 16.25 -3.53
C PRO A 657 -32.08 17.58 -4.25
N ALA A 658 -32.15 18.70 -3.56
CA ALA A 658 -31.99 20.05 -4.12
C ALA A 658 -30.66 20.26 -4.88
N PHE A 659 -29.59 19.61 -4.50
CA PHE A 659 -28.29 19.70 -5.17
C PHE A 659 -28.28 19.05 -6.58
N THR A 660 -29.25 18.21 -6.91
CA THR A 660 -29.39 17.61 -8.25
C THR A 660 -29.92 18.62 -9.27
N VAL A 661 -30.66 19.63 -8.82
CA VAL A 661 -31.09 20.77 -9.63
C VAL A 661 -29.86 21.63 -9.95
N PHE A 662 -29.33 22.32 -8.96
CA PHE A 662 -28.07 23.06 -9.01
C PHE A 662 -27.35 23.01 -7.67
N SER A 663 -25.99 22.93 -7.69
CA SER A 663 -25.18 23.02 -6.48
C SER A 663 -25.16 24.44 -5.92
N ASN A 664 -24.80 24.60 -4.63
CA ASN A 664 -24.69 25.94 -4.04
C ASN A 664 -23.70 26.84 -4.80
N SER A 665 -22.60 26.30 -5.29
CA SER A 665 -21.61 27.03 -6.09
C SER A 665 -22.19 27.57 -7.38
N VAL A 666 -23.02 26.81 -8.07
CA VAL A 666 -23.71 27.26 -9.29
C VAL A 666 -24.68 28.38 -8.97
N LEU A 667 -25.44 28.30 -7.86
CA LEU A 667 -26.35 29.39 -7.47
C LEU A 667 -25.63 30.69 -7.09
N VAL A 668 -24.45 30.58 -6.47
CA VAL A 668 -23.58 31.73 -6.19
C VAL A 668 -23.13 32.41 -7.49
N GLU A 669 -22.65 31.60 -8.44
CA GLU A 669 -22.24 32.10 -9.77
C GLU A 669 -23.40 32.75 -10.56
N LEU A 670 -24.60 32.14 -10.54
CA LEU A 670 -25.79 32.68 -11.15
C LEU A 670 -26.19 34.04 -10.52
N ALA A 671 -26.15 34.14 -9.19
CA ALA A 671 -26.46 35.37 -8.48
C ALA A 671 -25.43 36.49 -8.72
N ASN A 672 -24.16 36.13 -8.89
CA ASN A 672 -23.08 37.09 -9.09
C ASN A 672 -22.94 37.54 -10.54
N LYS A 673 -23.01 36.60 -11.52
CA LYS A 673 -22.83 36.87 -12.95
C LYS A 673 -24.08 37.34 -13.64
N LYS A 674 -25.27 37.03 -13.09
CA LYS A 674 -26.59 37.41 -13.59
C LYS A 674 -26.73 37.18 -15.11
N PRO A 675 -26.53 35.93 -15.61
CA PRO A 675 -26.59 35.65 -17.04
C PRO A 675 -27.97 35.97 -17.60
N ARG A 676 -28.02 36.58 -18.80
CA ARG A 676 -29.26 36.92 -19.49
C ARG A 676 -29.64 35.94 -20.60
N THR A 677 -28.68 35.19 -21.07
CA THR A 677 -28.87 34.19 -22.13
C THR A 677 -28.43 32.80 -21.69
N GLU A 678 -28.92 31.79 -22.39
CA GLU A 678 -28.47 30.41 -22.19
C GLU A 678 -26.96 30.25 -22.45
N GLN A 679 -26.41 31.02 -23.38
CA GLN A 679 -24.99 31.02 -23.72
C GLN A 679 -24.13 31.57 -22.56
N ASP A 680 -24.56 32.69 -21.96
CA ASP A 680 -23.88 33.27 -20.79
C ASP A 680 -23.87 32.29 -19.60
N ALA A 681 -24.96 31.55 -19.43
CA ALA A 681 -25.10 30.57 -18.35
C ALA A 681 -24.27 29.32 -18.57
N LEU A 682 -23.96 28.90 -19.79
CA LEU A 682 -23.08 27.79 -20.12
C LEU A 682 -21.61 28.02 -19.71
N GLU A 683 -21.20 29.28 -19.57
CA GLU A 683 -19.87 29.62 -19.04
C GLU A 683 -19.73 29.35 -17.53
N ILE A 684 -20.84 29.08 -16.84
CA ILE A 684 -20.83 28.76 -15.41
C ILE A 684 -20.52 27.27 -15.23
N LYS A 685 -19.41 26.97 -14.59
CA LYS A 685 -18.96 25.59 -14.30
C LYS A 685 -20.03 24.83 -13.50
N GLY A 686 -20.60 23.79 -14.10
CA GLY A 686 -21.64 22.95 -13.49
C GLY A 686 -23.02 23.10 -14.15
N ILE A 687 -23.16 23.94 -15.17
CA ILE A 687 -24.33 24.03 -16.06
C ILE A 687 -23.95 23.29 -17.36
N GLY A 688 -24.57 22.17 -17.61
CA GLY A 688 -24.36 21.37 -18.83
C GLY A 688 -25.60 21.45 -19.77
N PRO A 689 -25.47 21.01 -21.04
CA PRO A 689 -26.54 21.12 -22.06
C PRO A 689 -27.86 20.49 -21.64
N ALA A 690 -27.85 19.42 -20.85
CA ALA A 690 -29.06 18.77 -20.34
C ALA A 690 -29.84 19.68 -19.36
N LYS A 691 -29.13 20.46 -18.54
CA LYS A 691 -29.75 21.38 -17.55
C LYS A 691 -30.20 22.68 -18.17
N VAL A 692 -29.59 23.12 -19.28
CA VAL A 692 -29.99 24.28 -20.04
C VAL A 692 -31.44 24.13 -20.53
N LYS A 693 -31.79 22.97 -21.07
CA LYS A 693 -33.16 22.73 -21.60
C LYS A 693 -34.19 22.43 -20.51
N SER A 694 -33.81 21.89 -19.37
CA SER A 694 -34.78 21.36 -18.39
C SER A 694 -34.97 22.23 -17.15
N VAL A 695 -33.95 22.95 -16.71
CA VAL A 695 -33.92 23.62 -15.40
C VAL A 695 -33.61 25.11 -15.53
N LEU A 696 -32.65 25.48 -16.37
CA LEU A 696 -32.10 26.82 -16.48
C LEU A 696 -33.14 27.92 -16.85
N PRO A 697 -34.13 27.71 -17.73
CA PRO A 697 -35.05 28.77 -18.14
C PRO A 697 -35.76 29.42 -16.95
N GLN A 698 -36.17 28.65 -15.94
CA GLN A 698 -36.85 29.19 -14.75
C GLN A 698 -35.91 30.04 -13.88
N PHE A 699 -34.61 29.73 -13.87
CA PHE A 699 -33.61 30.51 -13.15
C PHE A 699 -33.28 31.81 -13.90
N LEU A 700 -33.24 31.79 -15.23
CA LEU A 700 -33.05 33.01 -16.04
C LEU A 700 -34.22 33.97 -15.88
N SER A 701 -35.47 33.47 -15.92
CA SER A 701 -36.66 34.32 -15.65
C SER A 701 -36.60 34.93 -14.25
N ALA A 702 -36.22 34.14 -13.23
CA ALA A 702 -36.09 34.66 -11.87
C ALA A 702 -34.97 35.70 -11.73
N ILE A 703 -33.90 35.58 -12.50
CA ILE A 703 -32.80 36.55 -12.54
C ILE A 703 -33.29 37.82 -13.24
N GLU A 704 -33.98 37.71 -14.37
CA GLU A 704 -34.51 38.85 -15.15
C GLU A 704 -35.54 39.64 -14.36
N GLU A 705 -36.46 38.99 -13.64
CA GLU A 705 -37.47 39.62 -12.78
C GLU A 705 -36.89 40.36 -11.56
N ASN A 706 -35.63 40.10 -11.20
CA ASN A 706 -34.97 40.65 -10.01
C ASN A 706 -33.69 41.44 -10.34
N LEU A 707 -33.48 41.80 -11.60
CA LEU A 707 -32.45 42.74 -12.04
C LEU A 707 -32.96 44.18 -11.92
#